data_eba68e72c082a640c047ad6c0be7c78d
#
_entry.id   eba68e72c082a640c047ad6c0be7c78d
#
_cell.length_a   1.000
_cell.length_b   1.000
_cell.length_c   1.000
_cell.angle_alpha   90.00
_cell.angle_beta   90.00
_cell.angle_gamma   90.00
#
_symmetry.space_group_name_H-M   'P 1'
#
loop_
_entity.id
_entity.type
_entity.pdbx_description
1 polymer ?
#
loop_
_entity_poly.entity_id
_entity_poly.type
_entity_poly.pdbx_seq_one_letter_code
_entity_poly.pdbx_strand_id
1 'polypeptide(L)'
;MSEEKDLEFFEEKFEPTDLAKTMRKSFLEYSMSVIVSRALPDVRDGLKPVHRRILYGMHELGVTPDKPHKKSARIVGDVMGKYHPHGDSAIYDAMVRMAQDFSYRYPLIDGHGNFGSVDGDSPAAMRYTEARMSKIALEMLRDINKDTINYRDNYDSTEREPEVLPSRIPNLLVNGATGIAVGMATNIPTHHLGEVISALHLLMKNPDVTTAELMEVLPGPDFPTGGIVLGKSGIRRAYETGRGSITVRGRVQIEELKNGKERIIITELPYMVNKARLVERISQLHHEKKIEGITYLNDESDRKGMRVVIEVRRDVSASVVLNNLYKLTPLQSNFGFNMLAIVGQEPKILSLKEILRHYLNHQEEVIRRRSIFEKKKAEDRAHILEGLQVALDHIDAIVAILRSSASGDIAKERFMNEYGLSDKQAQAILDMRMVRLTGLEREKIDAEYADLQALIKELNEILASEERRYEIIEQELLEIQQKFDNPRRTELLVGEALSLEDEDLIEQEDVVITLTKNGYIKRLANSEFKTQRRGGRGVQGMSVHDDDFVENMISCSTHDSLLFFTNTGKVYQAKGYEIPEYSRTAKGLPVINLLNIDSTEKIQAIISVPESDETERFLFFTTLRGTVKRVKLSDFKNIRTNGLRAIQLREDDQLIRVVVTSGQDGIILGTYHGNAVTFHEEKVRAMGRTAAGVRGVSLRDDDYVIGMDILTPEREVLVVSEKGYGKRTAASEYALKGRGGKGVKTLRITEKNGPLVCLRTVTGEEDLMIMTNKGVIIRFHASDVSQTGRGALGVRMMRLDQDAIVSSLAIVDREEEAEETVTSSEETVVSEKVTENLQNFAQELVDEQE
;
A
#
# COMPACT_ATOMS: atom_id res chain seq x y z
N MET A 1 61.17 54.70 37.90
CA MET A 1 60.94 54.35 36.46
C MET A 1 59.94 53.23 36.44
N SER A 2 58.70 53.60 36.26
CA SER A 2 57.50 52.68 36.15
C SER A 2 57.24 52.42 34.68
N GLU A 3 57.38 51.16 34.33
CA GLU A 3 56.94 50.72 32.98
C GLU A 3 55.38 50.66 32.96
N GLU A 4 54.80 51.65 32.25
CA GLU A 4 53.41 51.53 31.81
C GLU A 4 53.32 50.45 30.72
N LYS A 5 52.68 49.39 31.05
CA LYS A 5 52.21 48.37 30.04
C LYS A 5 50.99 48.96 29.36
N ASP A 6 51.15 49.32 28.10
CA ASP A 6 50.01 49.59 27.18
C ASP A 6 49.10 48.40 27.12
N LEU A 7 47.92 48.51 27.70
CA LEU A 7 46.79 47.64 27.49
C LEU A 7 46.20 48.01 26.11
N GLU A 8 46.55 47.28 25.07
CA GLU A 8 45.79 47.32 23.81
C GLU A 8 44.34 46.90 24.08
N PHE A 9 43.46 47.87 24.08
CA PHE A 9 42.03 47.67 24.02
C PHE A 9 41.70 47.02 22.66
N PHE A 10 41.33 45.76 22.70
CA PHE A 10 40.65 45.13 21.54
C PHE A 10 39.33 45.86 21.31
N GLU A 11 39.26 46.71 20.29
CA GLU A 11 37.98 47.24 19.80
C GLU A 11 37.17 46.07 19.27
N GLU A 12 36.17 45.64 20.05
CA GLU A 12 35.16 44.69 19.58
C GLU A 12 34.40 45.33 18.43
N LYS A 13 34.67 44.85 17.22
CA LYS A 13 34.00 45.29 16.00
C LYS A 13 32.62 44.67 15.92
N PHE A 14 31.58 45.36 16.41
CA PHE A 14 30.19 44.93 16.25
C PHE A 14 29.75 45.18 14.81
N GLU A 15 29.54 44.09 14.06
CA GLU A 15 28.84 44.15 12.78
C GLU A 15 27.35 43.89 12.97
N PRO A 16 26.45 44.85 12.62
CA PRO A 16 25.04 44.63 12.71
C PRO A 16 24.59 43.57 11.73
N THR A 17 24.16 42.44 12.23
CA THR A 17 23.73 41.30 11.42
C THR A 17 22.23 41.11 11.50
N ASP A 18 21.53 41.04 10.36
CA ASP A 18 20.12 40.70 10.28
C ASP A 18 19.89 39.25 10.72
N LEU A 19 19.31 39.08 11.90
CA LEU A 19 19.04 37.77 12.49
C LEU A 19 18.18 36.90 11.55
N ALA A 20 17.17 37.48 10.89
CA ALA A 20 16.29 36.69 9.99
C ALA A 20 17.03 36.19 8.76
N LYS A 21 17.94 37.00 8.20
CA LYS A 21 18.77 36.64 7.04
C LYS A 21 19.81 35.57 7.40
N THR A 22 20.47 35.71 8.55
CA THR A 22 21.46 34.75 9.06
C THR A 22 20.80 33.42 9.37
N MET A 23 19.68 33.43 10.09
CA MET A 23 18.90 32.21 10.41
C MET A 23 18.46 31.50 9.14
N ARG A 24 17.93 32.23 8.15
CA ARG A 24 17.52 31.64 6.87
C ARG A 24 18.68 30.97 6.13
N LYS A 25 19.84 31.64 6.08
CA LYS A 25 21.05 31.10 5.44
C LYS A 25 21.53 29.85 6.16
N SER A 26 21.71 29.91 7.48
CA SER A 26 22.19 28.78 8.29
C SER A 26 21.21 27.59 8.28
N PHE A 27 19.88 27.86 8.29
CA PHE A 27 18.87 26.80 8.18
C PHE A 27 18.89 26.13 6.81
N LEU A 28 19.12 26.89 5.73
CA LEU A 28 19.25 26.33 4.38
C LEU A 28 20.48 25.42 4.28
N GLU A 29 21.64 25.90 4.76
CA GLU A 29 22.90 25.12 4.78
C GLU A 29 22.75 23.84 5.62
N TYR A 30 22.16 23.94 6.80
CA TYR A 30 21.87 22.79 7.65
C TYR A 30 20.91 21.81 6.95
N SER A 31 19.83 22.31 6.36
CA SER A 31 18.85 21.49 5.65
C SER A 31 19.48 20.73 4.48
N MET A 32 20.28 21.39 3.67
CA MET A 32 21.01 20.77 2.57
C MET A 32 21.98 19.69 3.07
N SER A 33 22.72 19.96 4.14
CA SER A 33 23.62 18.98 4.75
C SER A 33 22.87 17.74 5.25
N VAL A 34 21.74 17.92 5.93
CA VAL A 34 20.90 16.80 6.42
C VAL A 34 20.33 15.98 5.25
N ILE A 35 19.88 16.64 4.19
CA ILE A 35 19.30 15.97 3.01
C ILE A 35 20.37 15.16 2.27
N VAL A 36 21.47 15.80 1.86
CA VAL A 36 22.45 15.18 0.95
C VAL A 36 23.46 14.31 1.70
N SER A 37 23.84 14.69 2.94
CA SER A 37 25.00 14.08 3.63
C SER A 37 24.64 13.29 4.88
N ARG A 38 23.34 13.07 5.19
CA ARG A 38 22.96 12.36 6.42
C ARG A 38 21.79 11.39 6.28
N ALA A 39 20.59 11.87 5.83
CA ALA A 39 19.36 11.15 6.04
C ALA A 39 18.92 10.27 4.86
N LEU A 40 19.28 10.64 3.64
CA LEU A 40 18.83 9.99 2.42
C LEU A 40 19.89 9.05 1.83
N PRO A 41 19.47 7.92 1.22
CA PRO A 41 20.39 7.00 0.52
C PRO A 41 20.75 7.53 -0.86
N ASP A 42 21.95 7.20 -1.36
CA ASP A 42 22.30 7.35 -2.77
C ASP A 42 21.60 6.26 -3.60
N VAL A 43 21.06 6.61 -4.76
CA VAL A 43 20.32 5.68 -5.62
C VAL A 43 21.18 4.53 -6.13
N ARG A 44 22.50 4.74 -6.28
CA ARG A 44 23.48 3.82 -6.89
C ARG A 44 23.83 2.66 -5.95
N ASP A 45 24.14 2.93 -4.69
CA ASP A 45 24.56 1.91 -3.71
C ASP A 45 23.55 1.68 -2.57
N GLY A 46 22.47 2.48 -2.53
CA GLY A 46 21.42 2.36 -1.52
C GLY A 46 21.83 2.69 -0.09
N LEU A 47 22.97 3.32 0.11
CA LEU A 47 23.55 3.59 1.41
C LEU A 47 23.45 5.06 1.80
N LYS A 48 23.19 5.29 3.08
CA LYS A 48 23.44 6.59 3.70
C LYS A 48 24.95 6.74 3.95
N PRO A 49 25.47 7.97 4.09
CA PRO A 49 26.89 8.19 4.34
C PRO A 49 27.46 7.41 5.53
N VAL A 50 26.72 7.28 6.64
CA VAL A 50 27.17 6.53 7.80
C VAL A 50 27.35 5.03 7.50
N HIS A 51 26.43 4.42 6.76
CA HIS A 51 26.52 2.99 6.40
C HIS A 51 27.70 2.74 5.46
N ARG A 52 27.90 3.62 4.48
CA ARG A 52 29.03 3.57 3.53
C ARG A 52 30.36 3.68 4.24
N ARG A 53 30.49 4.60 5.20
CA ARG A 53 31.68 4.80 6.00
C ARG A 53 31.99 3.62 6.89
N ILE A 54 30.98 2.95 7.46
CA ILE A 54 31.15 1.74 8.26
C ILE A 54 31.69 0.60 7.40
N LEU A 55 31.09 0.33 6.23
CA LEU A 55 31.54 -0.75 5.34
C LEU A 55 32.96 -0.47 4.80
N TYR A 56 33.23 0.76 4.42
CA TYR A 56 34.56 1.18 3.95
C TYR A 56 35.61 1.08 5.07
N GLY A 57 35.32 1.57 6.28
CA GLY A 57 36.22 1.44 7.42
C GLY A 57 36.48 -0.03 7.82
N MET A 58 35.47 -0.90 7.73
CA MET A 58 35.66 -2.34 7.94
C MET A 58 36.54 -2.97 6.85
N HIS A 59 36.43 -2.51 5.60
CA HIS A 59 37.29 -2.94 4.50
C HIS A 59 38.75 -2.55 4.75
N GLU A 60 39.04 -1.30 5.09
CA GLU A 60 40.37 -0.80 5.41
C GLU A 60 40.99 -1.51 6.61
N LEU A 61 40.18 -1.79 7.65
CA LEU A 61 40.63 -2.59 8.79
C LEU A 61 40.82 -4.08 8.46
N GLY A 62 40.47 -4.51 7.23
CA GLY A 62 40.52 -5.89 6.80
C GLY A 62 39.64 -6.83 7.61
N VAL A 63 38.45 -6.38 8.06
CA VAL A 63 37.47 -7.15 8.84
C VAL A 63 36.51 -7.88 7.90
N THR A 64 37.05 -8.85 7.19
CA THR A 64 36.38 -9.65 6.14
C THR A 64 35.74 -10.93 6.71
N PRO A 65 34.80 -11.58 6.01
CA PRO A 65 34.10 -12.79 6.51
C PRO A 65 35.00 -14.00 6.79
N ASP A 66 36.16 -14.07 6.15
CA ASP A 66 37.18 -15.12 6.33
C ASP A 66 38.05 -14.94 7.58
N LYS A 67 37.96 -13.76 8.20
CA LYS A 67 38.74 -13.41 9.40
C LYS A 67 37.87 -13.43 10.64
N PRO A 68 38.51 -13.55 11.82
CA PRO A 68 37.80 -13.47 13.11
C PRO A 68 37.08 -12.14 13.28
N HIS A 69 35.95 -12.17 14.00
CA HIS A 69 35.24 -10.98 14.43
C HIS A 69 36.14 -10.02 15.21
N LYS A 70 35.90 -8.74 15.11
CA LYS A 70 36.54 -7.68 15.88
C LYS A 70 35.54 -7.05 16.83
N LYS A 71 36.03 -6.54 17.98
CA LYS A 71 35.18 -5.76 18.90
C LYS A 71 34.54 -4.59 18.17
N SER A 72 33.21 -4.43 18.32
CA SER A 72 32.47 -3.36 17.70
C SER A 72 33.03 -1.97 18.02
N ALA A 73 33.48 -1.78 19.25
CA ALA A 73 34.14 -0.54 19.68
C ALA A 73 35.36 -0.14 18.84
N ARG A 74 36.14 -1.14 18.34
CA ARG A 74 37.29 -0.86 17.47
C ARG A 74 36.87 -0.35 16.12
N ILE A 75 35.82 -0.95 15.53
CA ILE A 75 35.27 -0.53 14.23
C ILE A 75 34.67 0.87 14.35
N VAL A 76 33.85 1.09 15.39
CA VAL A 76 33.21 2.39 15.66
C VAL A 76 34.26 3.49 15.88
N GLY A 77 35.31 3.19 16.67
CA GLY A 77 36.38 4.15 16.95
C GLY A 77 37.16 4.55 15.70
N ASP A 78 37.49 3.60 14.82
CA ASP A 78 38.21 3.87 13.57
C ASP A 78 37.34 4.68 12.58
N VAL A 79 36.07 4.31 12.42
CA VAL A 79 35.12 5.04 11.58
C VAL A 79 34.88 6.47 12.08
N MET A 80 34.74 6.65 13.40
CA MET A 80 34.55 7.96 14.03
C MET A 80 35.79 8.85 13.85
N GLY A 81 36.96 8.31 14.07
CA GLY A 81 38.21 9.08 13.98
C GLY A 81 38.59 9.47 12.56
N LYS A 82 38.31 8.61 11.55
CA LYS A 82 38.75 8.85 10.18
C LYS A 82 37.68 9.45 9.26
N TYR A 83 36.40 9.09 9.43
CA TYR A 83 35.39 9.37 8.41
C TYR A 83 34.13 10.06 8.92
N HIS A 84 33.67 9.74 10.15
CA HIS A 84 32.34 10.18 10.60
C HIS A 84 32.42 10.96 11.92
N PRO A 85 32.54 12.32 11.88
CA PRO A 85 32.76 13.18 13.05
C PRO A 85 31.49 13.39 13.88
N HIS A 86 30.81 12.31 14.30
CA HIS A 86 29.60 12.31 15.10
C HIS A 86 29.71 11.32 16.26
N GLY A 87 28.72 11.32 17.15
CA GLY A 87 28.73 10.43 18.33
C GLY A 87 28.85 8.93 17.98
N ASP A 88 29.59 8.21 18.80
CA ASP A 88 29.83 6.77 18.69
C ASP A 88 28.54 5.95 18.68
N SER A 89 27.54 6.36 19.46
CA SER A 89 26.22 5.73 19.50
C SER A 89 25.55 5.70 18.13
N ALA A 90 25.61 6.80 17.35
CA ALA A 90 24.99 6.86 16.04
C ALA A 90 25.64 5.88 15.04
N ILE A 91 26.97 5.71 15.12
CA ILE A 91 27.72 4.77 14.30
C ILE A 91 27.40 3.34 14.72
N TYR A 92 27.39 3.09 16.03
CA TYR A 92 27.10 1.77 16.58
C TYR A 92 25.68 1.33 16.24
N ASP A 93 24.68 2.17 16.44
CA ASP A 93 23.28 1.86 16.14
C ASP A 93 23.06 1.59 14.64
N ALA A 94 23.74 2.33 13.76
CA ALA A 94 23.73 2.05 12.32
C ALA A 94 24.35 0.69 12.00
N MET A 95 25.48 0.35 12.62
CA MET A 95 26.15 -0.93 12.48
C MET A 95 25.27 -2.08 13.00
N VAL A 96 24.67 -1.91 14.18
CA VAL A 96 23.75 -2.87 14.79
C VAL A 96 22.59 -3.16 13.84
N ARG A 97 21.97 -2.13 13.30
CA ARG A 97 20.83 -2.29 12.38
C ARG A 97 21.19 -3.07 11.11
N MET A 98 22.41 -2.89 10.58
CA MET A 98 22.89 -3.67 9.43
C MET A 98 23.16 -5.15 9.76
N ALA A 99 23.25 -5.52 11.04
CA ALA A 99 23.44 -6.90 11.51
C ALA A 99 22.12 -7.60 11.85
N GLN A 100 21.01 -6.87 12.03
CA GLN A 100 19.72 -7.42 12.43
C GLN A 100 19.00 -8.08 11.24
N ASP A 101 18.70 -9.36 11.34
CA ASP A 101 18.00 -10.15 10.33
C ASP A 101 16.49 -9.85 10.23
N PHE A 102 15.94 -9.15 11.22
CA PHE A 102 14.57 -8.61 11.24
C PHE A 102 14.49 -7.16 10.74
N SER A 103 15.62 -6.47 10.51
CA SER A 103 15.70 -5.11 9.97
C SER A 103 16.15 -5.09 8.53
N TYR A 104 17.12 -5.94 8.17
CA TYR A 104 17.68 -6.07 6.83
C TYR A 104 17.29 -7.40 6.21
N ARG A 105 16.79 -7.37 4.96
CA ARG A 105 16.44 -8.60 4.25
C ARG A 105 17.68 -9.45 3.94
N TYR A 106 18.81 -8.78 3.68
CA TYR A 106 20.14 -9.35 3.49
C TYR A 106 21.13 -8.58 4.36
N PRO A 107 21.39 -9.01 5.60
CA PRO A 107 22.29 -8.33 6.52
C PRO A 107 23.69 -8.13 5.94
N LEU A 108 24.24 -6.91 6.09
CA LEU A 108 25.56 -6.55 5.58
C LEU A 108 26.67 -6.78 6.62
N ILE A 109 26.30 -6.96 7.88
CA ILE A 109 27.20 -7.23 8.99
C ILE A 109 26.87 -8.56 9.62
N ASP A 110 27.88 -9.36 9.91
CA ASP A 110 27.83 -10.58 10.69
C ASP A 110 28.23 -10.23 12.14
N GLY A 111 27.22 -10.19 13.03
CA GLY A 111 27.35 -9.82 14.44
C GLY A 111 27.48 -11.03 15.34
N HIS A 112 28.36 -10.94 16.35
CA HIS A 112 28.51 -11.92 17.42
C HIS A 112 28.21 -11.28 18.78
N GLY A 113 27.21 -11.83 19.51
CA GLY A 113 26.68 -11.28 20.74
C GLY A 113 25.24 -10.79 20.60
N ASN A 114 24.80 -9.92 21.51
CA ASN A 114 23.44 -9.37 21.50
C ASN A 114 23.40 -8.09 20.65
N PHE A 115 22.75 -8.16 19.48
CA PHE A 115 22.48 -7.04 18.57
C PHE A 115 21.03 -6.57 18.63
N GLY A 116 20.32 -6.81 19.75
CA GLY A 116 18.90 -6.49 19.90
C GLY A 116 17.98 -7.62 19.45
N SER A 117 16.69 -7.44 19.68
CA SER A 117 15.66 -8.42 19.33
C SER A 117 14.41 -7.77 18.72
N VAL A 118 13.52 -8.58 18.17
CA VAL A 118 12.19 -8.17 17.69
C VAL A 118 11.31 -7.65 18.84
N ASP A 119 11.66 -7.97 20.11
CA ASP A 119 10.99 -7.43 21.29
C ASP A 119 11.36 -5.99 21.60
N GLY A 120 12.35 -5.46 20.87
CA GLY A 120 12.86 -4.10 21.06
C GLY A 120 13.90 -4.01 22.16
N ASP A 121 14.50 -5.14 22.57
CA ASP A 121 15.66 -5.12 23.43
C ASP A 121 16.81 -4.35 22.79
N SER A 122 17.47 -3.55 23.59
CA SER A 122 18.64 -2.79 23.13
C SER A 122 19.82 -3.73 22.90
N PRO A 123 20.70 -3.43 21.93
CA PRO A 123 21.94 -4.14 21.76
C PRO A 123 22.81 -4.01 23.01
N ALA A 124 23.65 -4.99 23.27
CA ALA A 124 24.67 -4.87 24.30
C ALA A 124 25.67 -3.76 23.94
N ALA A 125 26.31 -3.16 24.94
CA ALA A 125 27.31 -2.13 24.71
C ALA A 125 28.42 -2.61 23.76
N MET A 126 28.93 -1.74 22.89
CA MET A 126 29.88 -2.05 21.80
C MET A 126 31.18 -2.69 22.26
N ARG A 127 31.52 -2.59 23.58
CA ARG A 127 32.67 -3.28 24.17
C ARG A 127 32.49 -4.79 24.35
N TYR A 128 31.23 -5.27 24.34
CA TYR A 128 30.88 -6.69 24.47
C TYR A 128 30.62 -7.37 23.14
N THR A 129 30.01 -6.66 22.19
CA THR A 129 29.68 -7.19 20.85
C THR A 129 30.90 -7.23 19.95
N GLU A 130 30.89 -8.16 19.01
CA GLU A 130 31.89 -8.29 17.95
C GLU A 130 31.20 -8.32 16.59
N ALA A 131 31.88 -7.82 15.57
CA ALA A 131 31.33 -7.75 14.22
C ALA A 131 32.40 -7.99 13.14
N ARG A 132 31.94 -8.44 11.99
CA ARG A 132 32.69 -8.48 10.72
C ARG A 132 31.72 -8.27 9.56
N MET A 133 32.26 -8.02 8.37
CA MET A 133 31.41 -7.96 7.18
C MET A 133 30.78 -9.33 6.90
N SER A 134 29.54 -9.33 6.40
CA SER A 134 28.91 -10.52 5.85
C SER A 134 29.47 -10.85 4.46
N LYS A 135 29.24 -12.07 3.97
CA LYS A 135 29.70 -12.47 2.61
C LYS A 135 29.11 -11.59 1.51
N ILE A 136 27.85 -11.20 1.65
CA ILE A 136 27.19 -10.34 0.66
C ILE A 136 27.73 -8.90 0.68
N ALA A 137 28.21 -8.41 1.84
CA ALA A 137 28.80 -7.08 1.93
C ALA A 137 30.11 -6.94 1.12
N LEU A 138 30.84 -8.06 0.89
CA LEU A 138 32.01 -8.05 0.01
C LEU A 138 31.68 -7.68 -1.43
N GLU A 139 30.48 -8.06 -1.91
CA GLU A 139 30.01 -7.71 -3.26
C GLU A 139 29.66 -6.21 -3.39
N MET A 140 29.42 -5.51 -2.26
CA MET A 140 29.27 -4.05 -2.25
C MET A 140 30.59 -3.31 -2.49
N LEU A 141 31.70 -3.92 -2.08
CA LEU A 141 33.06 -3.33 -2.06
C LEU A 141 33.96 -3.90 -3.17
N ARG A 142 33.47 -4.90 -3.91
CA ARG A 142 34.23 -5.57 -4.94
C ARG A 142 34.74 -4.58 -5.98
N ASP A 143 35.99 -4.73 -6.36
CA ASP A 143 36.67 -3.86 -7.32
C ASP A 143 36.89 -2.40 -6.89
N ILE A 144 36.70 -2.06 -5.60
CA ILE A 144 36.89 -0.69 -5.07
C ILE A 144 38.32 -0.17 -5.32
N ASN A 145 39.30 -1.06 -5.35
CA ASN A 145 40.72 -0.75 -5.56
C ASN A 145 41.14 -0.66 -7.03
N LYS A 146 40.16 -0.70 -7.97
CA LYS A 146 40.41 -0.63 -9.43
C LYS A 146 39.95 0.68 -10.06
N ASP A 147 39.96 1.77 -9.31
CA ASP A 147 39.52 3.11 -9.73
C ASP A 147 38.10 3.17 -10.30
N THR A 148 37.22 2.33 -9.77
CA THR A 148 35.84 2.19 -10.23
C THR A 148 34.91 3.30 -9.78
N ILE A 149 35.28 4.04 -8.74
CA ILE A 149 34.48 5.09 -8.10
C ILE A 149 35.32 6.33 -7.82
N ASN A 150 34.66 7.45 -7.51
CA ASN A 150 35.31 8.66 -7.05
C ASN A 150 35.52 8.65 -5.54
N TYR A 151 36.57 9.32 -5.12
CA TYR A 151 36.89 9.57 -3.73
C TYR A 151 36.86 11.09 -3.46
N ARG A 152 36.42 11.45 -2.27
CA ARG A 152 36.48 12.82 -1.74
C ARG A 152 37.30 12.84 -0.45
N ASP A 153 37.73 14.01 -0.06
CA ASP A 153 38.39 14.19 1.22
C ASP A 153 37.40 14.01 2.37
N ASN A 154 37.86 13.45 3.49
CA ASN A 154 37.08 13.36 4.71
C ASN A 154 36.90 14.77 5.35
N TYR A 155 36.34 14.83 6.55
CA TYR A 155 35.99 16.09 7.24
C TYR A 155 37.18 16.99 7.59
N ASP A 156 38.41 16.44 7.73
CA ASP A 156 39.63 17.17 8.08
C ASP A 156 40.71 17.08 6.99
N SER A 157 40.39 16.53 5.83
CA SER A 157 41.28 16.35 4.66
C SER A 157 42.54 15.51 4.93
N THR A 158 42.53 14.68 6.00
CA THR A 158 43.65 13.77 6.31
C THR A 158 43.50 12.40 5.61
N GLU A 159 42.27 11.99 5.32
CA GLU A 159 41.93 10.72 4.69
C GLU A 159 40.97 10.93 3.51
N ARG A 160 40.83 9.92 2.66
CA ARG A 160 39.89 9.95 1.55
C ARG A 160 38.81 8.89 1.77
N GLU A 161 37.56 9.25 1.49
CA GLU A 161 36.43 8.37 1.56
C GLU A 161 35.73 8.22 0.19
N PRO A 162 35.12 7.05 -0.12
CA PRO A 162 34.38 6.85 -1.36
C PRO A 162 33.10 7.69 -1.36
N GLU A 163 32.81 8.34 -2.50
CA GLU A 163 31.53 9.03 -2.71
C GLU A 163 30.37 8.03 -2.79
N VAL A 164 30.61 6.86 -3.38
CA VAL A 164 29.66 5.76 -3.56
C VAL A 164 30.44 4.45 -3.60
N LEU A 165 29.84 3.33 -3.24
CA LEU A 165 30.45 2.01 -3.40
C LEU A 165 30.19 1.44 -4.79
N PRO A 166 31.07 0.56 -5.34
CA PRO A 166 30.85 -0.12 -6.63
C PRO A 166 29.57 -0.95 -6.67
N SER A 167 29.19 -1.54 -5.56
CA SER A 167 27.93 -2.21 -5.26
C SER A 167 27.36 -3.10 -6.36
N ARG A 168 27.90 -4.30 -6.52
CA ARG A 168 27.37 -5.29 -7.47
C ARG A 168 25.95 -5.79 -7.12
N ILE A 169 25.38 -5.33 -6.00
CA ILE A 169 24.04 -5.69 -5.51
C ILE A 169 23.15 -4.46 -5.62
N PRO A 170 21.90 -4.60 -6.09
CA PRO A 170 20.92 -3.52 -6.11
C PRO A 170 20.36 -3.24 -4.70
N ASN A 171 21.28 -2.81 -3.80
CA ASN A 171 21.04 -2.75 -2.36
C ASN A 171 19.89 -1.83 -1.96
N LEU A 172 19.63 -0.73 -2.71
CA LEU A 172 18.52 0.17 -2.42
C LEU A 172 17.16 -0.54 -2.42
N LEU A 173 16.93 -1.44 -3.37
CA LEU A 173 15.70 -2.22 -3.44
C LEU A 173 15.75 -3.44 -2.53
N VAL A 174 16.87 -4.15 -2.48
CA VAL A 174 17.01 -5.40 -1.74
C VAL A 174 16.87 -5.19 -0.23
N ASN A 175 17.56 -4.20 0.34
CA ASN A 175 17.52 -3.89 1.77
C ASN A 175 16.61 -2.69 2.12
N GLY A 176 16.12 -1.97 1.10
CA GLY A 176 15.31 -0.78 1.33
C GLY A 176 16.08 0.36 2.02
N ALA A 177 15.36 1.41 2.34
CA ALA A 177 15.90 2.53 3.12
C ALA A 177 14.79 3.29 3.83
N THR A 178 15.03 3.72 5.07
CA THR A 178 14.14 4.62 5.82
C THR A 178 14.94 5.80 6.33
N GLY A 179 14.42 7.03 6.23
CA GLY A 179 15.13 8.22 6.71
C GLY A 179 14.24 9.43 6.77
N ILE A 180 14.51 10.29 7.76
CA ILE A 180 13.79 11.55 7.97
C ILE A 180 14.79 12.69 7.79
N ALA A 181 14.57 13.49 6.77
CA ALA A 181 15.34 14.71 6.48
C ALA A 181 14.51 15.96 6.82
N VAL A 182 15.04 17.12 6.52
CA VAL A 182 14.30 18.39 6.70
C VAL A 182 13.31 18.55 5.54
N GLY A 183 12.03 18.59 5.86
CA GLY A 183 10.95 18.78 4.87
C GLY A 183 10.64 17.58 3.99
N MET A 184 11.35 16.45 4.13
CA MET A 184 11.13 15.24 3.35
C MET A 184 11.58 13.99 4.10
N ALA A 185 11.02 12.84 3.71
CA ALA A 185 11.39 11.55 4.28
C ALA A 185 11.50 10.51 3.17
N THR A 186 12.27 9.46 3.38
CA THR A 186 12.30 8.29 2.50
C THR A 186 11.80 7.05 3.24
N ASN A 187 11.07 6.19 2.54
CA ASN A 187 10.62 4.91 3.04
C ASN A 187 10.49 3.93 1.88
N ILE A 188 11.59 3.25 1.58
CA ILE A 188 11.72 2.27 0.50
C ILE A 188 11.68 0.88 1.13
N PRO A 189 10.73 0.00 0.76
CA PRO A 189 10.65 -1.34 1.31
C PRO A 189 11.77 -2.23 0.78
N THR A 190 11.98 -3.34 1.48
CA THR A 190 12.88 -4.41 1.07
C THR A 190 12.23 -5.28 -0.01
N HIS A 191 13.06 -5.91 -0.88
CA HIS A 191 12.60 -6.80 -1.95
C HIS A 191 13.45 -8.07 -2.02
N HIS A 192 12.92 -9.09 -2.66
CA HIS A 192 13.59 -10.34 -2.92
C HIS A 192 14.70 -10.17 -3.97
N LEU A 193 15.92 -10.65 -3.67
CA LEU A 193 17.10 -10.45 -4.53
C LEU A 193 16.91 -11.02 -5.93
N GLY A 194 16.48 -12.27 -6.05
CA GLY A 194 16.27 -12.92 -7.34
C GLY A 194 15.23 -12.23 -8.20
N GLU A 195 14.15 -11.71 -7.61
CA GLU A 195 13.12 -10.95 -8.33
C GLU A 195 13.65 -9.60 -8.83
N VAL A 196 14.43 -8.88 -8.02
CA VAL A 196 15.07 -7.62 -8.45
C VAL A 196 16.06 -7.87 -9.59
N ILE A 197 16.85 -8.95 -9.52
CA ILE A 197 17.77 -9.35 -10.60
C ILE A 197 16.98 -9.69 -11.87
N SER A 198 15.87 -10.43 -11.76
CA SER A 198 14.99 -10.73 -12.90
C SER A 198 14.40 -9.46 -13.53
N ALA A 199 14.02 -8.47 -12.72
CA ALA A 199 13.56 -7.17 -13.21
C ALA A 199 14.66 -6.38 -13.92
N LEU A 200 15.91 -6.44 -13.43
CA LEU A 200 17.09 -5.86 -14.10
C LEU A 200 17.35 -6.54 -15.45
N HIS A 201 17.29 -7.87 -15.52
CA HIS A 201 17.42 -8.61 -16.79
C HIS A 201 16.34 -8.22 -17.81
N LEU A 202 15.10 -8.08 -17.35
CA LEU A 202 13.99 -7.66 -18.22
C LEU A 202 14.23 -6.22 -18.75
N LEU A 203 14.69 -5.30 -17.90
CA LEU A 203 15.00 -3.92 -18.30
C LEU A 203 16.19 -3.83 -19.25
N MET A 204 17.22 -4.68 -19.08
CA MET A 204 18.37 -4.74 -20.01
C MET A 204 17.95 -5.22 -21.40
N LYS A 205 17.04 -6.21 -21.48
CA LYS A 205 16.52 -6.74 -22.77
C LYS A 205 15.53 -5.79 -23.44
N ASN A 206 14.71 -5.08 -22.67
CA ASN A 206 13.71 -4.13 -23.16
C ASN A 206 13.77 -2.83 -22.35
N PRO A 207 14.48 -1.78 -22.82
CA PRO A 207 14.54 -0.49 -22.16
C PRO A 207 13.18 0.21 -21.99
N ASP A 208 12.18 -0.15 -22.83
CA ASP A 208 10.82 0.42 -22.81
C ASP A 208 9.82 -0.41 -22.00
N VAL A 209 10.28 -1.42 -21.26
CA VAL A 209 9.44 -2.25 -20.39
C VAL A 209 8.52 -1.42 -19.51
N THR A 210 7.26 -1.82 -19.43
CA THR A 210 6.23 -1.17 -18.60
C THR A 210 6.32 -1.61 -17.15
N THR A 211 5.76 -0.83 -16.23
CA THR A 211 5.67 -1.22 -14.81
C THR A 211 4.86 -2.49 -14.62
N ALA A 212 3.83 -2.72 -15.43
CA ALA A 212 3.03 -3.94 -15.36
C ALA A 212 3.87 -5.20 -15.67
N GLU A 213 4.68 -5.17 -16.74
CA GLU A 213 5.60 -6.26 -17.09
C GLU A 213 6.69 -6.46 -16.02
N LEU A 214 7.21 -5.39 -15.43
CA LEU A 214 8.15 -5.49 -14.30
C LEU A 214 7.51 -6.16 -13.09
N MET A 215 6.22 -5.95 -12.84
CA MET A 215 5.48 -6.56 -11.73
C MET A 215 5.18 -8.04 -11.93
N GLU A 216 5.32 -8.60 -13.14
CA GLU A 216 5.23 -10.04 -13.36
C GLU A 216 6.42 -10.78 -12.71
N VAL A 217 7.62 -10.16 -12.73
CA VAL A 217 8.85 -10.74 -12.18
C VAL A 217 9.20 -10.19 -10.79
N LEU A 218 8.75 -8.98 -10.45
CA LEU A 218 8.92 -8.32 -9.15
C LEU A 218 7.54 -7.90 -8.62
N PRO A 219 6.73 -8.84 -8.11
CA PRO A 219 5.32 -8.60 -7.80
C PRO A 219 5.10 -7.69 -6.59
N GLY A 220 6.10 -7.49 -5.73
CA GLY A 220 5.99 -6.64 -4.56
C GLY A 220 7.12 -6.75 -3.55
N PRO A 221 7.03 -6.04 -2.44
CA PRO A 221 8.00 -6.09 -1.35
C PRO A 221 8.19 -7.48 -0.77
N ASP A 222 9.36 -7.70 -0.18
CA ASP A 222 9.69 -8.91 0.59
C ASP A 222 10.36 -8.49 1.89
N PHE A 223 9.58 -8.49 2.97
CA PHE A 223 10.03 -8.02 4.27
C PHE A 223 10.83 -9.09 5.03
N PRO A 224 11.85 -8.69 5.80
CA PRO A 224 12.66 -9.63 6.58
C PRO A 224 11.85 -10.40 7.63
N THR A 225 10.77 -9.81 8.16
CA THR A 225 9.88 -10.42 9.15
C THR A 225 8.75 -11.27 8.52
N GLY A 226 8.71 -11.40 7.18
CA GLY A 226 7.63 -12.11 6.48
C GLY A 226 6.34 -11.33 6.48
N GLY A 227 5.25 -11.98 6.91
CA GLY A 227 3.91 -11.41 6.91
C GLY A 227 3.20 -11.53 5.57
N ILE A 228 2.03 -10.91 5.48
CA ILE A 228 1.12 -10.98 4.35
C ILE A 228 0.83 -9.56 3.87
N VAL A 229 1.08 -9.29 2.59
CA VAL A 229 0.72 -8.03 1.93
C VAL A 229 -0.62 -8.19 1.24
N LEU A 230 -1.51 -7.23 1.47
CA LEU A 230 -2.86 -7.21 0.92
C LEU A 230 -2.98 -6.14 -0.17
N GLY A 231 -3.51 -6.54 -1.35
CA GLY A 231 -3.77 -5.64 -2.46
C GLY A 231 -2.55 -5.35 -3.35
N LYS A 232 -2.74 -5.37 -4.67
CA LYS A 232 -1.71 -5.07 -5.67
C LYS A 232 -1.70 -3.61 -6.14
N SER A 233 -2.83 -2.90 -6.02
CA SER A 233 -2.98 -1.54 -6.53
C SER A 233 -2.03 -0.54 -5.86
N GLY A 234 -1.89 -0.63 -4.52
CA GLY A 234 -0.95 0.19 -3.76
C GLY A 234 0.51 -0.04 -4.16
N ILE A 235 0.89 -1.30 -4.46
CA ILE A 235 2.22 -1.65 -4.98
C ILE A 235 2.41 -1.04 -6.37
N ARG A 236 1.45 -1.24 -7.27
CA ARG A 236 1.50 -0.71 -8.64
C ARG A 236 1.67 0.80 -8.65
N ARG A 237 0.83 1.52 -7.89
CA ARG A 237 0.92 2.97 -7.76
C ARG A 237 2.29 3.41 -7.23
N ALA A 238 2.82 2.70 -6.21
CA ALA A 238 4.14 3.00 -5.66
C ALA A 238 5.26 2.80 -6.69
N TYR A 239 5.20 1.73 -7.48
CA TYR A 239 6.18 1.43 -8.52
C TYR A 239 6.11 2.40 -9.72
N GLU A 240 4.92 2.90 -10.04
CA GLU A 240 4.71 3.89 -11.10
C GLU A 240 5.13 5.30 -10.67
N THR A 241 4.77 5.72 -9.46
CA THR A 241 4.89 7.13 -9.03
C THR A 241 5.93 7.38 -7.95
N GLY A 242 6.54 6.34 -7.38
CA GLY A 242 7.40 6.42 -6.20
C GLY A 242 6.65 6.64 -4.89
N ARG A 243 5.29 6.71 -4.90
CA ARG A 243 4.45 6.89 -3.71
C ARG A 243 3.25 5.96 -3.74
N GLY A 244 2.98 5.31 -2.61
CA GLY A 244 1.85 4.40 -2.44
C GLY A 244 1.71 3.97 -1.00
N SER A 245 0.72 3.14 -0.73
CA SER A 245 0.52 2.53 0.59
C SER A 245 0.01 1.11 0.40
N ILE A 246 0.50 0.20 1.21
CA ILE A 246 0.06 -1.19 1.26
C ILE A 246 -0.32 -1.56 2.67
N THR A 247 -1.24 -2.49 2.81
CA THR A 247 -1.59 -3.08 4.10
C THR A 247 -0.77 -4.35 4.31
N VAL A 248 -0.10 -4.44 5.46
CA VAL A 248 0.70 -5.60 5.86
C VAL A 248 0.07 -6.22 7.09
N ARG A 249 -0.19 -7.53 7.05
CA ARG A 249 -0.68 -8.35 8.18
C ARG A 249 0.39 -9.29 8.70
N GLY A 250 0.37 -9.53 10.00
CA GLY A 250 1.09 -10.66 10.58
C GLY A 250 0.48 -11.99 10.13
N ARG A 251 1.32 -13.04 10.05
CA ARG A 251 0.85 -14.40 9.77
C ARG A 251 0.28 -15.01 11.04
N VAL A 252 -0.94 -15.51 10.92
CA VAL A 252 -1.70 -16.07 12.05
C VAL A 252 -2.26 -17.43 11.64
N GLN A 253 -2.27 -18.36 12.61
CA GLN A 253 -2.90 -19.67 12.49
C GLN A 253 -3.93 -19.84 13.60
N ILE A 254 -5.09 -20.41 13.28
CA ILE A 254 -6.12 -20.78 14.27
C ILE A 254 -6.03 -22.30 14.45
N GLU A 255 -5.87 -22.73 15.70
CA GLU A 255 -5.83 -24.13 16.07
C GLU A 255 -6.97 -24.45 17.01
N GLU A 256 -7.66 -25.58 16.76
CA GLU A 256 -8.64 -26.14 17.68
C GLU A 256 -7.96 -26.99 18.75
N LEU A 257 -8.32 -26.77 20.00
CA LEU A 257 -7.83 -27.55 21.15
C LEU A 257 -8.79 -28.73 21.43
N LYS A 258 -8.25 -29.83 21.96
CA LYS A 258 -9.00 -31.06 22.32
C LYS A 258 -10.23 -30.82 23.21
N ASN A 259 -10.32 -29.68 23.86
CA ASN A 259 -11.43 -29.31 24.77
C ASN A 259 -12.48 -28.39 24.08
N GLY A 260 -12.45 -28.23 22.76
CA GLY A 260 -13.37 -27.40 22.00
C GLY A 260 -13.13 -25.89 22.20
N LYS A 261 -11.97 -25.48 22.67
CA LYS A 261 -11.49 -24.10 22.62
C LYS A 261 -10.69 -23.88 21.35
N GLU A 262 -10.66 -22.66 20.87
CA GLU A 262 -9.76 -22.22 19.79
C GLU A 262 -8.61 -21.40 20.34
N ARG A 263 -7.48 -21.46 19.67
CA ARG A 263 -6.34 -20.56 19.94
C ARG A 263 -5.82 -19.93 18.66
N ILE A 264 -5.42 -18.68 18.78
CA ILE A 264 -4.79 -17.89 17.75
C ILE A 264 -3.30 -17.90 18.00
N ILE A 265 -2.51 -18.29 16.99
CA ILE A 265 -1.04 -18.33 17.07
C ILE A 265 -0.49 -17.34 16.04
N ILE A 266 0.24 -16.33 16.51
CA ILE A 266 0.92 -15.36 15.66
C ILE A 266 2.35 -15.86 15.45
N THR A 267 2.71 -16.13 14.19
CA THR A 267 4.02 -16.66 13.80
C THR A 267 4.91 -15.63 13.11
N GLU A 268 4.32 -14.58 12.50
CA GLU A 268 5.05 -13.50 11.84
C GLU A 268 4.35 -12.16 12.11
N LEU A 269 5.14 -11.09 12.16
CA LEU A 269 4.65 -9.73 12.41
C LEU A 269 4.85 -8.83 11.20
N PRO A 270 4.02 -7.79 11.03
CA PRO A 270 4.30 -6.76 10.05
C PRO A 270 5.67 -6.12 10.30
N TYR A 271 6.34 -5.71 9.22
CA TYR A 271 7.66 -5.10 9.28
C TYR A 271 7.69 -3.88 10.19
N MET A 272 8.73 -3.76 11.01
CA MET A 272 8.94 -2.70 12.01
C MET A 272 7.97 -2.73 13.21
N VAL A 273 7.14 -3.74 13.37
CA VAL A 273 6.30 -3.90 14.55
C VAL A 273 7.11 -4.56 15.69
N ASN A 274 7.05 -3.95 16.85
CA ASN A 274 7.67 -4.49 18.09
C ASN A 274 6.74 -5.52 18.71
N LYS A 275 7.23 -6.76 18.92
CA LYS A 275 6.46 -7.89 19.45
C LYS A 275 5.95 -7.64 20.87
N ALA A 276 6.83 -7.21 21.78
CA ALA A 276 6.47 -7.00 23.19
C ALA A 276 5.38 -5.92 23.33
N ARG A 277 5.50 -4.79 22.59
CA ARG A 277 4.48 -3.73 22.58
C ARG A 277 3.15 -4.20 21.96
N LEU A 278 3.19 -5.09 20.98
CA LEU A 278 1.97 -5.70 20.43
C LEU A 278 1.26 -6.54 21.48
N VAL A 279 1.98 -7.41 22.18
CA VAL A 279 1.44 -8.27 23.25
C VAL A 279 0.86 -7.41 24.38
N GLU A 280 1.59 -6.38 24.83
CA GLU A 280 1.12 -5.42 25.81
C GLU A 280 -0.17 -4.71 25.36
N ARG A 281 -0.24 -4.27 24.09
CA ARG A 281 -1.43 -3.62 23.53
C ARG A 281 -2.64 -4.55 23.49
N ILE A 282 -2.45 -5.82 23.15
CA ILE A 282 -3.51 -6.83 23.17
C ILE A 282 -4.03 -7.01 24.60
N SER A 283 -3.14 -7.14 25.59
CA SER A 283 -3.50 -7.24 27.01
C SER A 283 -4.29 -6.01 27.49
N GLN A 284 -3.83 -4.80 27.12
CA GLN A 284 -4.52 -3.55 27.46
C GLN A 284 -5.96 -3.53 26.89
N LEU A 285 -6.12 -3.86 25.60
CA LEU A 285 -7.43 -3.88 24.94
C LEU A 285 -8.38 -4.93 25.56
N HIS A 286 -7.85 -6.04 26.05
CA HIS A 286 -8.63 -7.03 26.81
C HIS A 286 -9.07 -6.47 28.16
N HIS A 287 -8.21 -5.81 28.93
CA HIS A 287 -8.58 -5.16 30.19
C HIS A 287 -9.58 -4.03 30.01
N GLU A 288 -9.47 -3.24 28.93
CA GLU A 288 -10.41 -2.19 28.54
C GLU A 288 -11.74 -2.75 28.02
N LYS A 289 -11.92 -4.08 27.95
CA LYS A 289 -13.08 -4.77 27.36
C LYS A 289 -13.41 -4.40 25.91
N LYS A 290 -12.41 -3.93 25.16
CA LYS A 290 -12.54 -3.65 23.71
C LYS A 290 -12.41 -4.93 22.89
N ILE A 291 -11.68 -5.91 23.40
CA ILE A 291 -11.59 -7.26 22.86
C ILE A 291 -11.98 -8.22 23.98
N GLU A 292 -13.13 -8.86 23.82
CA GLU A 292 -13.63 -9.85 24.77
C GLU A 292 -13.27 -11.28 24.32
N GLY A 293 -13.32 -12.23 25.25
CA GLY A 293 -13.16 -13.63 24.94
C GLY A 293 -11.72 -14.19 25.06
N ILE A 294 -10.70 -13.38 25.33
CA ILE A 294 -9.33 -13.83 25.56
C ILE A 294 -9.24 -14.48 26.96
N THR A 295 -8.73 -15.71 27.06
CA THR A 295 -8.54 -16.44 28.33
C THR A 295 -7.07 -16.64 28.66
N TYR A 296 -6.18 -16.60 27.69
CA TYR A 296 -4.74 -16.75 27.85
C TYR A 296 -4.02 -15.92 26.78
N LEU A 297 -2.98 -15.24 27.17
CA LEU A 297 -2.11 -14.47 26.27
C LEU A 297 -0.67 -14.65 26.78
N ASN A 298 0.18 -15.26 25.96
CA ASN A 298 1.58 -15.44 26.29
C ASN A 298 2.47 -15.44 25.05
N ASP A 299 3.70 -15.01 25.21
CA ASP A 299 4.77 -15.15 24.24
C ASP A 299 5.55 -16.45 24.53
N GLU A 300 5.40 -17.41 23.63
CA GLU A 300 6.06 -18.71 23.67
C GLU A 300 7.20 -18.82 22.64
N SER A 301 7.69 -17.67 22.12
CA SER A 301 8.76 -17.64 21.12
C SER A 301 10.03 -18.29 21.65
N ASP A 302 10.62 -19.16 20.84
CA ASP A 302 11.84 -19.88 21.15
C ASP A 302 12.82 -19.88 19.95
N ARG A 303 13.86 -20.71 20.00
CA ARG A 303 14.84 -20.87 18.91
C ARG A 303 14.25 -21.41 17.61
N LYS A 304 13.03 -21.95 17.62
CA LYS A 304 12.33 -22.47 16.43
C LYS A 304 11.54 -21.39 15.70
N GLY A 305 11.35 -20.25 16.35
CA GLY A 305 10.67 -19.10 15.74
C GLY A 305 9.74 -18.35 16.69
N MET A 306 9.08 -17.37 16.14
CA MET A 306 8.10 -16.55 16.84
C MET A 306 6.80 -17.33 17.06
N ARG A 307 6.27 -17.23 18.30
CA ARG A 307 5.03 -17.87 18.70
C ARG A 307 4.33 -17.09 19.79
N VAL A 308 3.42 -16.20 19.43
CA VAL A 308 2.54 -15.55 20.41
C VAL A 308 1.20 -16.30 20.40
N VAL A 309 0.79 -16.78 21.58
CA VAL A 309 -0.40 -17.63 21.74
C VAL A 309 -1.50 -16.85 22.46
N ILE A 310 -2.70 -16.87 21.88
CA ILE A 310 -3.91 -16.26 22.43
C ILE A 310 -4.98 -17.35 22.46
N GLU A 311 -5.41 -17.81 23.64
CA GLU A 311 -6.53 -18.72 23.75
C GLU A 311 -7.84 -17.96 23.89
N VAL A 312 -8.85 -18.44 23.18
CA VAL A 312 -10.17 -17.85 23.15
C VAL A 312 -11.17 -18.68 23.94
N ARG A 313 -12.17 -18.02 24.54
CA ARG A 313 -13.27 -18.66 25.28
C ARG A 313 -14.15 -19.43 24.30
N ARG A 314 -14.75 -20.56 24.74
CA ARG A 314 -15.54 -21.49 23.89
C ARG A 314 -16.73 -20.84 23.18
N ASP A 315 -17.34 -19.83 23.78
CA ASP A 315 -18.52 -19.14 23.27
C ASP A 315 -18.18 -17.96 22.31
N VAL A 316 -16.90 -17.75 21.99
CA VAL A 316 -16.41 -16.68 21.13
C VAL A 316 -15.59 -17.30 20.00
N SER A 317 -15.88 -16.94 18.77
CA SER A 317 -15.11 -17.37 17.59
C SER A 317 -13.74 -16.68 17.55
N ALA A 318 -12.69 -17.47 17.35
CA ALA A 318 -11.33 -16.95 17.18
C ALA A 318 -11.23 -16.00 15.96
N SER A 319 -12.00 -16.22 14.91
CA SER A 319 -12.03 -15.36 13.74
C SER A 319 -12.52 -13.94 14.06
N VAL A 320 -13.52 -13.79 14.94
CA VAL A 320 -14.01 -12.48 15.39
C VAL A 320 -12.97 -11.76 16.22
N VAL A 321 -12.31 -12.49 17.14
CA VAL A 321 -11.21 -11.93 17.95
C VAL A 321 -10.05 -11.50 17.05
N LEU A 322 -9.67 -12.33 16.07
CA LEU A 322 -8.63 -12.03 15.12
C LEU A 322 -8.92 -10.77 14.28
N ASN A 323 -10.14 -10.61 13.79
CA ASN A 323 -10.55 -9.40 13.07
C ASN A 323 -10.45 -8.15 13.95
N ASN A 324 -10.82 -8.25 15.22
CA ASN A 324 -10.65 -7.16 16.18
C ASN A 324 -9.16 -6.86 16.45
N LEU A 325 -8.30 -7.89 16.51
CA LEU A 325 -6.86 -7.71 16.63
C LEU A 325 -6.28 -6.97 15.42
N TYR A 326 -6.67 -7.32 14.20
CA TYR A 326 -6.25 -6.60 12.99
C TYR A 326 -6.71 -5.13 12.99
N LYS A 327 -7.91 -4.85 13.47
CA LYS A 327 -8.49 -3.49 13.49
C LYS A 327 -7.90 -2.59 14.58
N LEU A 328 -7.58 -3.13 15.76
CA LEU A 328 -7.26 -2.37 16.97
C LEU A 328 -5.78 -2.42 17.36
N THR A 329 -4.97 -3.24 16.68
CA THR A 329 -3.56 -3.43 17.00
C THR A 329 -2.67 -3.34 15.76
N PRO A 330 -1.35 -3.14 15.93
CA PRO A 330 -0.40 -3.17 14.82
C PRO A 330 -0.18 -4.56 14.19
N LEU A 331 -0.96 -5.60 14.53
CA LEU A 331 -0.95 -6.89 13.84
C LEU A 331 -1.35 -6.75 12.36
N GLN A 332 -2.09 -5.69 12.04
CA GLN A 332 -2.24 -5.13 10.71
C GLN A 332 -1.78 -3.68 10.73
N SER A 333 -0.91 -3.31 9.80
CA SER A 333 -0.38 -1.95 9.68
C SER A 333 -0.26 -1.54 8.22
N ASN A 334 -0.30 -0.24 7.97
CA ASN A 334 -0.08 0.30 6.62
C ASN A 334 1.39 0.68 6.47
N PHE A 335 2.01 0.21 5.39
CA PHE A 335 3.35 0.61 4.99
C PHE A 335 3.25 1.62 3.84
N GLY A 336 3.64 2.87 4.11
CA GLY A 336 3.63 3.94 3.11
C GLY A 336 4.94 3.97 2.32
N PHE A 337 4.88 3.84 1.00
CA PHE A 337 6.02 4.03 0.13
C PHE A 337 6.33 5.51 -0.06
N ASN A 338 7.60 5.85 0.01
CA ASN A 338 8.15 7.11 -0.47
C ASN A 338 9.56 6.84 -0.99
N MET A 339 9.67 6.56 -2.29
CA MET A 339 10.89 6.10 -2.95
C MET A 339 11.78 7.29 -3.29
N LEU A 340 12.18 8.03 -2.25
CA LEU A 340 13.03 9.20 -2.33
C LEU A 340 14.50 8.81 -2.15
N ALA A 341 15.35 9.13 -3.11
CA ALA A 341 16.78 8.88 -3.04
C ALA A 341 17.58 10.06 -3.63
N ILE A 342 18.88 10.11 -3.36
CA ILE A 342 19.80 11.10 -3.94
C ILE A 342 20.24 10.62 -5.32
N VAL A 343 20.02 11.46 -6.33
CA VAL A 343 20.50 11.29 -7.71
C VAL A 343 21.49 12.40 -7.99
N GLY A 344 22.77 12.08 -8.04
CA GLY A 344 23.84 13.09 -8.09
C GLY A 344 23.91 13.87 -6.77
N GLN A 345 23.36 15.08 -6.72
CA GLN A 345 23.30 15.91 -5.51
C GLN A 345 21.86 16.35 -5.17
N GLU A 346 20.87 15.84 -5.88
CA GLU A 346 19.47 16.23 -5.75
C GLU A 346 18.62 15.09 -5.19
N PRO A 347 17.74 15.36 -4.22
CA PRO A 347 16.75 14.39 -3.77
C PRO A 347 15.62 14.27 -4.81
N LYS A 348 15.34 13.04 -5.29
CA LYS A 348 14.28 12.77 -6.27
C LYS A 348 13.41 11.60 -5.81
N ILE A 349 12.10 11.73 -6.03
CA ILE A 349 11.18 10.61 -5.90
C ILE A 349 11.23 9.86 -7.22
N LEU A 350 11.50 8.57 -7.14
CA LEU A 350 11.77 7.74 -8.29
C LEU A 350 10.74 6.61 -8.40
N SER A 351 10.33 6.30 -9.62
CA SER A 351 9.62 5.06 -9.94
C SER A 351 10.54 3.85 -9.82
N LEU A 352 9.98 2.64 -9.79
CA LEU A 352 10.76 1.40 -9.79
C LEU A 352 11.70 1.34 -11.00
N LYS A 353 11.19 1.64 -12.20
CA LYS A 353 11.97 1.62 -13.44
C LYS A 353 13.16 2.59 -13.40
N GLU A 354 12.98 3.78 -12.85
CA GLU A 354 14.06 4.77 -12.70
C GLU A 354 15.14 4.29 -11.73
N ILE A 355 14.78 3.69 -10.60
CA ILE A 355 15.75 3.13 -9.65
C ILE A 355 16.58 2.02 -10.31
N LEU A 356 15.93 1.08 -11.02
CA LEU A 356 16.61 0.00 -11.74
C LEU A 356 17.56 0.57 -12.81
N ARG A 357 17.13 1.60 -13.55
CA ARG A 357 17.95 2.26 -14.58
C ARG A 357 19.17 2.96 -13.98
N HIS A 358 19.02 3.70 -12.89
CA HIS A 358 20.14 4.35 -12.20
C HIS A 358 21.17 3.33 -11.69
N TYR A 359 20.69 2.19 -11.19
CA TYR A 359 21.56 1.11 -10.79
C TYR A 359 22.32 0.51 -11.99
N LEU A 360 21.66 0.22 -13.11
CA LEU A 360 22.32 -0.29 -14.33
C LEU A 360 23.36 0.69 -14.86
N ASN A 361 23.05 1.97 -14.94
CA ASN A 361 23.99 3.00 -15.37
C ASN A 361 25.22 3.06 -14.46
N HIS A 362 25.01 2.87 -13.15
CA HIS A 362 26.13 2.81 -12.20
C HIS A 362 27.01 1.56 -12.45
N GLN A 363 26.40 0.39 -12.66
CA GLN A 363 27.15 -0.83 -12.96
C GLN A 363 27.93 -0.73 -14.28
N GLU A 364 27.33 -0.14 -15.30
CA GLU A 364 28.01 0.11 -16.58
C GLU A 364 29.25 0.98 -16.39
N GLU A 365 29.13 2.08 -15.63
CA GLU A 365 30.27 2.95 -15.33
C GLU A 365 31.35 2.24 -14.49
N VAL A 366 30.96 1.41 -13.52
CA VAL A 366 31.89 0.59 -12.73
C VAL A 366 32.67 -0.38 -13.64
N ILE A 367 32.00 -1.10 -14.52
CA ILE A 367 32.66 -2.03 -15.46
C ILE A 367 33.54 -1.27 -16.44
N ARG A 368 33.09 -0.16 -16.99
CA ARG A 368 33.86 0.68 -17.87
C ARG A 368 35.18 1.15 -17.21
N ARG A 369 35.12 1.69 -16.01
CA ARG A 369 36.28 2.16 -15.26
C ARG A 369 37.20 1.01 -14.84
N ARG A 370 36.62 -0.12 -14.39
CA ARG A 370 37.38 -1.33 -14.09
C ARG A 370 38.18 -1.81 -15.32
N SER A 371 37.55 -1.85 -16.49
CA SER A 371 38.19 -2.28 -17.72
C SER A 371 39.29 -1.32 -18.16
N ILE A 372 39.12 -0.01 -17.99
CA ILE A 372 40.18 0.98 -18.24
C ILE A 372 41.37 0.74 -17.32
N PHE A 373 41.12 0.52 -16.03
CA PHE A 373 42.17 0.24 -15.04
C PHE A 373 42.94 -1.04 -15.36
N GLU A 374 42.22 -2.13 -15.62
CA GLU A 374 42.77 -3.44 -15.94
C GLU A 374 43.55 -3.39 -17.27
N LYS A 375 43.01 -2.71 -18.29
CA LYS A 375 43.68 -2.48 -19.55
C LYS A 375 45.01 -1.74 -19.36
N LYS A 376 45.01 -0.62 -18.65
CA LYS A 376 46.21 0.16 -18.37
C LYS A 376 47.27 -0.69 -17.64
N LYS A 377 46.84 -1.49 -16.65
CA LYS A 377 47.74 -2.40 -15.92
C LYS A 377 48.31 -3.49 -16.85
N ALA A 378 47.49 -4.04 -17.74
CA ALA A 378 47.91 -5.04 -18.73
C ALA A 378 48.85 -4.43 -19.75
N GLU A 379 48.59 -3.23 -20.26
CA GLU A 379 49.45 -2.48 -21.17
C GLU A 379 50.80 -2.12 -20.55
N ASP A 380 50.81 -1.61 -19.30
CA ASP A 380 52.06 -1.32 -18.55
C ASP A 380 52.89 -2.59 -18.35
N ARG A 381 52.26 -3.73 -18.12
CA ARG A 381 52.96 -5.03 -17.97
C ARG A 381 53.44 -5.59 -19.29
N ALA A 382 52.62 -5.54 -20.34
CA ALA A 382 52.98 -5.97 -21.69
C ALA A 382 54.16 -5.14 -22.23
N HIS A 383 54.18 -3.82 -21.99
CA HIS A 383 55.24 -2.94 -22.35
C HIS A 383 56.58 -3.35 -21.69
N ILE A 384 56.57 -3.75 -20.42
CA ILE A 384 57.79 -4.26 -19.75
C ILE A 384 58.23 -5.58 -20.38
N LEU A 385 57.30 -6.52 -20.68
CA LEU A 385 57.62 -7.80 -21.28
C LEU A 385 58.19 -7.65 -22.68
N GLU A 386 57.66 -6.73 -23.50
CA GLU A 386 58.21 -6.37 -24.82
C GLU A 386 59.68 -5.94 -24.72
N GLY A 387 60.02 -5.07 -23.76
CA GLY A 387 61.43 -4.71 -23.49
C GLY A 387 62.28 -5.90 -23.07
N LEU A 388 61.73 -6.81 -22.26
CA LEU A 388 62.44 -8.03 -21.87
C LEU A 388 62.63 -9.02 -23.05
N GLN A 389 61.67 -9.11 -23.99
CA GLN A 389 61.82 -9.91 -25.23
C GLN A 389 62.96 -9.36 -26.08
N VAL A 390 63.01 -8.03 -26.30
CA VAL A 390 64.14 -7.39 -27.01
C VAL A 390 65.47 -7.68 -26.32
N ALA A 391 65.50 -7.64 -24.98
CA ALA A 391 66.73 -7.96 -24.22
C ALA A 391 67.15 -9.44 -24.36
N LEU A 392 66.20 -10.36 -24.44
CA LEU A 392 66.51 -11.81 -24.62
C LEU A 392 66.93 -12.12 -26.04
N ASP A 393 66.45 -11.40 -27.05
CA ASP A 393 66.83 -11.53 -28.42
C ASP A 393 68.29 -11.02 -28.66
N HIS A 394 68.73 -10.06 -27.87
CA HIS A 394 70.06 -9.45 -27.95
C HIS A 394 70.92 -9.66 -26.68
N ILE A 395 70.79 -10.85 -26.06
CA ILE A 395 71.30 -11.13 -24.71
C ILE A 395 72.81 -10.87 -24.56
N ASP A 396 73.61 -11.33 -25.54
CA ASP A 396 75.06 -11.14 -25.50
C ASP A 396 75.45 -9.67 -25.52
N ALA A 397 74.78 -8.87 -26.34
CA ALA A 397 75.06 -7.43 -26.47
C ALA A 397 74.60 -6.69 -25.20
N ILE A 398 73.45 -7.02 -24.62
CA ILE A 398 72.90 -6.49 -23.32
C ILE A 398 73.91 -6.76 -22.20
N VAL A 399 74.44 -8.00 -22.11
CA VAL A 399 75.38 -8.40 -21.07
C VAL A 399 76.71 -7.64 -21.30
N ALA A 400 77.15 -7.44 -22.55
CA ALA A 400 78.35 -6.65 -22.87
C ALA A 400 78.20 -5.19 -22.44
N ILE A 401 77.05 -4.56 -22.71
CA ILE A 401 76.74 -3.19 -22.22
C ILE A 401 76.75 -3.10 -20.71
N LEU A 402 76.12 -4.04 -20.01
CA LEU A 402 76.10 -4.07 -18.53
C LEU A 402 77.51 -4.18 -17.96
N ARG A 403 78.41 -5.01 -18.55
CA ARG A 403 79.75 -5.20 -18.05
C ARG A 403 80.71 -3.98 -18.41
N SER A 404 80.44 -3.28 -19.50
CA SER A 404 81.24 -2.14 -19.94
C SER A 404 80.78 -0.80 -19.33
N SER A 405 79.62 -0.72 -18.77
CA SER A 405 79.06 0.50 -18.18
C SER A 405 79.59 0.70 -16.75
N ALA A 406 79.97 1.93 -16.41
CA ALA A 406 80.52 2.26 -15.09
C ALA A 406 79.41 2.39 -13.97
N SER A 407 78.16 2.60 -14.40
CA SER A 407 76.98 2.65 -13.49
C SER A 407 75.75 2.13 -14.18
N GLY A 408 74.71 1.79 -13.37
CA GLY A 408 73.38 1.38 -13.85
C GLY A 408 72.76 2.44 -14.78
N ASP A 409 72.89 3.72 -14.44
CA ASP A 409 72.27 4.82 -15.17
C ASP A 409 72.88 4.96 -16.57
N ILE A 410 74.22 4.78 -16.70
CA ILE A 410 74.89 4.76 -18.01
C ILE A 410 74.47 3.57 -18.86
N ALA A 411 74.30 2.38 -18.23
CA ALA A 411 73.80 1.22 -18.92
C ALA A 411 72.37 1.43 -19.42
N LYS A 412 71.51 2.08 -18.60
CA LYS A 412 70.12 2.44 -18.89
C LYS A 412 70.02 3.41 -20.09
N GLU A 413 70.85 4.49 -20.11
CA GLU A 413 70.89 5.40 -21.23
C GLU A 413 71.30 4.70 -22.52
N ARG A 414 72.28 3.77 -22.45
CA ARG A 414 72.70 2.99 -23.65
C ARG A 414 71.56 2.07 -24.12
N PHE A 415 70.86 1.40 -23.29
CA PHE A 415 69.70 0.60 -23.66
C PHE A 415 68.63 1.43 -24.35
N MET A 416 68.38 2.65 -23.88
CA MET A 416 67.39 3.56 -24.49
C MET A 416 67.86 4.01 -25.86
N ASN A 417 69.15 4.33 -26.01
CA ASN A 417 69.71 4.89 -27.26
C ASN A 417 69.96 3.82 -28.33
N GLU A 418 70.46 2.63 -27.93
CA GLU A 418 70.86 1.57 -28.86
C GLU A 418 69.70 0.68 -29.32
N TYR A 419 68.70 0.47 -28.45
CA TYR A 419 67.58 -0.44 -28.71
C TYR A 419 66.21 0.29 -28.72
N GLY A 420 66.17 1.58 -28.54
CA GLY A 420 64.92 2.35 -28.55
C GLY A 420 64.04 2.06 -27.39
N LEU A 421 64.56 1.51 -26.28
CA LEU A 421 63.77 1.10 -25.12
C LEU A 421 63.34 2.30 -24.29
N SER A 422 62.17 2.21 -23.64
CA SER A 422 61.70 3.20 -22.71
C SER A 422 62.44 3.13 -21.36
N ASP A 423 62.37 4.18 -20.56
CA ASP A 423 62.96 4.24 -19.22
C ASP A 423 62.50 3.06 -18.34
N LYS A 424 61.21 2.72 -18.36
CA LYS A 424 60.63 1.60 -17.60
C LYS A 424 61.16 0.24 -18.10
N GLN A 425 61.30 0.06 -19.41
CA GLN A 425 61.82 -1.18 -20.00
C GLN A 425 63.33 -1.34 -19.71
N ALA A 426 64.11 -0.30 -19.82
CA ALA A 426 65.51 -0.30 -19.49
C ALA A 426 65.77 -0.58 -18.01
N GLN A 427 64.97 -0.03 -17.12
CA GLN A 427 65.01 -0.32 -15.69
C GLN A 427 64.65 -1.79 -15.39
N ALA A 428 63.62 -2.34 -16.04
CA ALA A 428 63.20 -3.74 -15.86
C ALA A 428 64.29 -4.73 -16.31
N ILE A 429 65.11 -4.33 -17.35
CA ILE A 429 66.29 -5.12 -17.80
C ILE A 429 67.37 -5.09 -16.74
N LEU A 430 67.67 -3.92 -16.16
CA LEU A 430 68.65 -3.80 -15.06
C LEU A 430 68.28 -4.64 -13.83
N ASP A 431 66.99 -4.66 -13.49
CA ASP A 431 66.49 -5.42 -12.34
C ASP A 431 66.28 -6.91 -12.63
N MET A 432 66.59 -7.37 -13.86
CA MET A 432 66.40 -8.74 -14.29
C MET A 432 67.40 -9.69 -13.61
N ARG A 433 66.87 -10.72 -12.99
CA ARG A 433 67.71 -11.77 -12.39
C ARG A 433 68.30 -12.69 -13.46
N MET A 434 69.54 -13.11 -13.26
CA MET A 434 70.24 -14.02 -14.17
C MET A 434 69.49 -15.31 -14.48
N VAL A 435 68.67 -15.83 -13.57
CA VAL A 435 67.83 -17.01 -13.79
C VAL A 435 66.82 -16.82 -14.91
N ARG A 436 66.37 -15.62 -15.19
CA ARG A 436 65.41 -15.30 -16.26
C ARG A 436 66.01 -15.36 -17.68
N LEU A 437 67.30 -15.60 -17.81
CA LEU A 437 68.00 -15.73 -19.10
C LEU A 437 67.96 -17.19 -19.67
N THR A 438 67.26 -18.07 -18.98
CA THR A 438 67.15 -19.50 -19.44
C THR A 438 66.02 -19.64 -20.48
N GLY A 439 66.14 -20.61 -21.39
CA GLY A 439 65.16 -20.82 -22.44
C GLY A 439 63.73 -21.08 -21.94
N LEU A 440 63.59 -21.81 -20.82
CA LEU A 440 62.30 -22.03 -20.16
C LEU A 440 61.63 -20.76 -19.64
N GLU A 441 62.38 -19.77 -19.20
CA GLU A 441 61.84 -18.47 -18.74
C GLU A 441 61.48 -17.60 -19.95
N ARG A 442 62.13 -17.74 -21.10
CA ARG A 442 61.78 -17.09 -22.39
C ARG A 442 60.37 -17.53 -22.81
N GLU A 443 60.10 -18.81 -22.83
CA GLU A 443 58.78 -19.36 -23.19
C GLU A 443 57.68 -18.84 -22.24
N LYS A 444 57.98 -18.66 -20.97
CA LYS A 444 57.05 -18.07 -20.01
C LYS A 444 56.73 -16.60 -20.27
N ILE A 445 57.79 -15.81 -20.64
CA ILE A 445 57.62 -14.40 -20.99
C ILE A 445 56.80 -14.26 -22.27
N ASP A 446 57.04 -15.07 -23.27
CA ASP A 446 56.29 -15.07 -24.53
C ASP A 446 54.82 -15.49 -24.31
N ALA A 447 54.56 -16.50 -23.48
CA ALA A 447 53.23 -16.92 -23.11
C ALA A 447 52.48 -15.81 -22.31
N GLU A 448 53.14 -15.20 -21.28
CA GLU A 448 52.58 -14.10 -20.50
C GLU A 448 52.24 -12.91 -21.40
N TYR A 449 53.12 -12.58 -22.38
CA TYR A 449 52.87 -11.51 -23.31
C TYR A 449 51.68 -11.78 -24.23
N ALA A 450 51.55 -13.00 -24.75
CA ALA A 450 50.43 -13.41 -25.58
C ALA A 450 49.10 -13.36 -24.81
N ASP A 451 49.11 -13.83 -23.58
CA ASP A 451 47.91 -13.78 -22.68
C ASP A 451 47.49 -12.33 -22.41
N LEU A 452 48.46 -11.45 -22.16
CA LEU A 452 48.17 -10.01 -21.95
C LEU A 452 47.66 -9.33 -23.22
N GLN A 453 48.18 -9.66 -24.38
CA GLN A 453 47.66 -9.13 -25.65
C GLN A 453 46.22 -9.58 -25.92
N ALA A 454 45.91 -10.83 -25.62
CA ALA A 454 44.53 -11.36 -25.68
C ALA A 454 43.60 -10.62 -24.71
N LEU A 455 44.07 -10.42 -23.48
CA LEU A 455 43.30 -9.65 -22.44
C LEU A 455 43.10 -8.19 -22.86
N ILE A 456 44.14 -7.49 -23.38
CA ILE A 456 44.03 -6.12 -23.88
C ILE A 456 43.00 -6.03 -25.01
N LYS A 457 42.98 -7.00 -25.91
CA LYS A 457 42.02 -7.07 -27.00
C LYS A 457 40.61 -7.22 -26.46
N GLU A 458 40.36 -8.18 -25.54
CA GLU A 458 39.08 -8.37 -24.89
C GLU A 458 38.60 -7.10 -24.16
N LEU A 459 39.47 -6.47 -23.37
CA LEU A 459 39.15 -5.22 -22.66
C LEU A 459 38.81 -4.08 -23.62
N ASN A 460 39.46 -4.00 -24.80
CA ASN A 460 39.10 -3.04 -25.85
C ASN A 460 37.70 -3.33 -26.42
N GLU A 461 37.35 -4.59 -26.65
CA GLU A 461 35.99 -4.98 -27.08
C GLU A 461 34.92 -4.59 -26.04
N ILE A 462 35.18 -4.82 -24.74
CA ILE A 462 34.29 -4.43 -23.64
C ILE A 462 34.10 -2.90 -23.61
N LEU A 463 35.19 -2.15 -23.81
CA LEU A 463 35.13 -0.68 -23.79
C LEU A 463 34.42 -0.10 -25.03
N ALA A 464 34.47 -0.76 -26.16
CA ALA A 464 33.86 -0.33 -27.41
C ALA A 464 32.36 -0.62 -27.51
N SER A 465 31.85 -1.68 -26.82
CA SER A 465 30.46 -2.14 -26.94
C SER A 465 29.73 -1.99 -25.62
N GLU A 466 28.61 -1.28 -25.64
CA GLU A 466 27.64 -1.22 -24.52
C GLU A 466 26.99 -2.58 -24.28
N GLU A 467 26.62 -3.29 -25.34
CA GLU A 467 26.05 -4.64 -25.27
C GLU A 467 26.95 -5.60 -24.51
N ARG A 468 28.28 -5.55 -24.81
CA ARG A 468 29.25 -6.41 -24.11
C ARG A 468 29.35 -6.07 -22.63
N ARG A 469 29.22 -4.81 -22.23
CA ARG A 469 29.16 -4.40 -20.82
C ARG A 469 27.89 -4.94 -20.15
N TYR A 470 26.74 -4.89 -20.81
CA TYR A 470 25.49 -5.45 -20.28
C TYR A 470 25.55 -6.99 -20.12
N GLU A 471 26.20 -7.71 -21.05
CA GLU A 471 26.42 -9.17 -20.89
C GLU A 471 27.23 -9.47 -19.62
N ILE A 472 28.26 -8.68 -19.31
CA ILE A 472 29.05 -8.83 -18.09
C ILE A 472 28.21 -8.54 -16.87
N ILE A 473 27.38 -7.49 -16.86
CA ILE A 473 26.46 -7.17 -15.78
C ILE A 473 25.49 -8.34 -15.56
N GLU A 474 24.91 -8.89 -16.63
CA GLU A 474 23.99 -10.03 -16.55
C GLU A 474 24.66 -11.23 -15.90
N GLN A 475 25.87 -11.58 -16.35
CA GLN A 475 26.62 -12.71 -15.80
C GLN A 475 26.95 -12.50 -14.31
N GLU A 476 27.40 -11.31 -13.94
CA GLU A 476 27.74 -10.97 -12.55
C GLU A 476 26.52 -10.98 -11.64
N LEU A 477 25.35 -10.53 -12.09
CA LEU A 477 24.09 -10.60 -11.36
C LEU A 477 23.62 -12.05 -11.19
N LEU A 478 23.77 -12.90 -12.21
CA LEU A 478 23.46 -14.33 -12.11
C LEU A 478 24.35 -15.04 -11.09
N GLU A 479 25.65 -14.72 -11.04
CA GLU A 479 26.55 -15.26 -10.00
C GLU A 479 26.09 -14.87 -8.58
N ILE A 480 25.66 -13.61 -8.40
CA ILE A 480 25.15 -13.12 -7.12
C ILE A 480 23.86 -13.83 -6.76
N GLN A 481 22.95 -14.01 -7.71
CA GLN A 481 21.72 -14.76 -7.51
C GLN A 481 22.01 -16.18 -7.06
N GLN A 482 22.87 -16.91 -7.75
CA GLN A 482 23.24 -18.28 -7.38
C GLN A 482 23.86 -18.41 -6.01
N LYS A 483 24.60 -17.38 -5.53
CA LYS A 483 25.29 -17.42 -4.23
C LYS A 483 24.42 -17.02 -3.05
N PHE A 484 23.48 -16.11 -3.24
CA PHE A 484 22.79 -15.41 -2.14
C PHE A 484 21.27 -15.49 -2.20
N ASP A 485 20.69 -16.07 -3.28
CA ASP A 485 19.24 -16.18 -3.37
C ASP A 485 18.69 -17.10 -2.29
N ASN A 486 17.49 -16.77 -1.80
CA ASN A 486 16.79 -17.52 -0.78
C ASN A 486 15.28 -17.33 -0.96
N PRO A 487 14.42 -18.20 -0.43
CA PRO A 487 12.98 -18.10 -0.64
C PRO A 487 12.39 -16.76 -0.19
N ARG A 488 11.36 -16.29 -0.92
CA ARG A 488 10.53 -15.16 -0.51
C ARG A 488 9.91 -15.43 0.86
N ARG A 489 9.90 -14.43 1.73
CA ARG A 489 9.34 -14.51 3.09
C ARG A 489 7.93 -13.97 3.15
N THR A 490 7.66 -12.85 2.47
CA THR A 490 6.37 -12.17 2.49
C THR A 490 5.42 -12.78 1.46
N GLU A 491 4.24 -13.15 1.88
CA GLU A 491 3.16 -13.62 1.03
C GLU A 491 2.39 -12.43 0.43
N LEU A 492 2.04 -12.52 -0.84
CA LEU A 492 1.25 -11.51 -1.54
C LEU A 492 -0.13 -12.10 -1.82
N LEU A 493 -1.15 -11.66 -1.09
CA LEU A 493 -2.53 -12.08 -1.31
C LEU A 493 -3.23 -11.12 -2.29
N VAL A 494 -3.73 -11.72 -3.36
CA VAL A 494 -4.54 -11.05 -4.37
C VAL A 494 -5.99 -11.35 -4.05
N GLY A 495 -6.75 -10.42 -3.48
CA GLY A 495 -8.20 -10.50 -3.46
C GLY A 495 -8.93 -10.59 -2.13
N GLU A 496 -8.30 -10.57 -0.95
CA GLU A 496 -9.02 -10.70 0.33
C GLU A 496 -9.06 -9.45 1.24
N ALA A 497 -8.35 -8.39 0.92
CA ALA A 497 -8.58 -7.11 1.59
C ALA A 497 -8.83 -6.07 0.53
N LEU A 498 -10.08 -5.87 0.26
CA LEU A 498 -10.57 -4.76 -0.54
C LEU A 498 -10.11 -3.46 0.13
N SER A 499 -8.95 -2.94 -0.29
CA SER A 499 -8.65 -1.53 -0.11
C SER A 499 -9.51 -0.76 -1.11
N LEU A 500 -9.83 0.46 -0.80
CA LEU A 500 -10.53 1.40 -1.71
C LEU A 500 -9.88 1.54 -3.11
N GLU A 501 -8.70 0.96 -3.31
CA GLU A 501 -7.89 1.01 -4.53
C GLU A 501 -7.99 -0.27 -5.39
N ASP A 502 -8.64 -1.33 -4.90
CA ASP A 502 -8.90 -2.57 -5.67
C ASP A 502 -10.27 -2.53 -6.39
N GLU A 503 -10.88 -1.35 -6.48
CA GLU A 503 -12.21 -1.12 -7.06
C GLU A 503 -12.32 -1.56 -8.53
N ASP A 504 -11.23 -1.38 -9.28
CA ASP A 504 -11.16 -1.81 -10.70
C ASP A 504 -11.21 -3.34 -10.91
N LEU A 505 -11.04 -4.12 -9.84
CA LEU A 505 -11.07 -5.60 -9.85
C LEU A 505 -12.39 -6.19 -9.37
N ILE A 506 -13.34 -5.34 -8.92
CA ILE A 506 -14.64 -5.74 -8.44
C ILE A 506 -15.63 -5.65 -9.58
N GLU A 507 -16.37 -6.72 -9.80
CA GLU A 507 -17.44 -6.76 -10.80
C GLU A 507 -18.54 -5.76 -10.41
N GLN A 508 -18.93 -4.91 -11.37
CA GLN A 508 -19.98 -3.94 -11.16
C GLN A 508 -21.34 -4.65 -11.26
N GLU A 509 -22.02 -4.77 -10.13
CA GLU A 509 -23.32 -5.43 -10.01
C GLU A 509 -24.35 -4.52 -9.33
N ASP A 510 -25.62 -4.68 -9.75
CA ASP A 510 -26.74 -4.03 -9.06
C ASP A 510 -27.15 -4.86 -7.85
N VAL A 511 -27.12 -4.23 -6.70
CA VAL A 511 -27.36 -4.87 -5.39
C VAL A 511 -28.41 -4.14 -4.60
N VAL A 512 -29.07 -4.88 -3.73
CA VAL A 512 -30.04 -4.35 -2.75
C VAL A 512 -29.40 -4.39 -1.36
N ILE A 513 -29.28 -3.23 -0.74
CA ILE A 513 -28.76 -3.09 0.62
C ILE A 513 -29.93 -2.90 1.56
N THR A 514 -29.97 -3.69 2.62
CA THR A 514 -31.01 -3.62 3.66
C THR A 514 -30.38 -3.26 5.02
N LEU A 515 -31.02 -2.34 5.74
CA LEU A 515 -30.64 -1.94 7.09
C LEU A 515 -31.82 -2.08 8.04
N THR A 516 -31.62 -2.77 9.16
CA THR A 516 -32.67 -2.91 10.20
C THR A 516 -32.62 -1.74 11.19
N LYS A 517 -33.72 -1.57 11.95
CA LYS A 517 -33.85 -0.58 13.03
C LYS A 517 -32.75 -0.73 14.10
N ASN A 518 -32.30 -1.95 14.36
CA ASN A 518 -31.24 -2.26 15.31
C ASN A 518 -29.86 -2.18 14.72
N GLY A 519 -29.73 -1.73 13.45
CA GLY A 519 -28.46 -1.44 12.80
C GLY A 519 -27.77 -2.64 12.18
N TYR A 520 -28.47 -3.70 11.78
CA TYR A 520 -27.91 -4.78 10.97
C TYR A 520 -28.01 -4.44 9.49
N ILE A 521 -26.89 -4.54 8.77
CA ILE A 521 -26.78 -4.25 7.35
C ILE A 521 -26.32 -5.48 6.58
N LYS A 522 -26.81 -5.64 5.37
CA LYS A 522 -26.37 -6.66 4.42
C LYS A 522 -26.59 -6.23 2.98
N ARG A 523 -25.86 -6.84 2.09
CA ARG A 523 -26.00 -6.74 0.65
C ARG A 523 -26.59 -8.03 0.09
N LEU A 524 -27.42 -7.90 -0.94
CA LEU A 524 -28.06 -8.99 -1.68
C LEU A 524 -28.03 -8.66 -3.16
N ALA A 525 -27.80 -9.65 -4.02
CA ALA A 525 -27.99 -9.47 -5.45
C ALA A 525 -29.46 -9.15 -5.75
N ASN A 526 -29.71 -8.29 -6.74
CA ASN A 526 -31.07 -7.87 -7.11
C ASN A 526 -31.92 -9.07 -7.60
N SER A 527 -31.31 -10.05 -8.23
CA SER A 527 -31.91 -11.31 -8.72
C SER A 527 -32.51 -12.23 -7.64
N GLU A 528 -32.11 -12.06 -6.35
CA GLU A 528 -32.64 -12.85 -5.23
C GLU A 528 -34.17 -12.63 -4.96
N PHE A 529 -34.76 -11.52 -5.47
CA PHE A 529 -36.14 -11.15 -5.26
C PHE A 529 -36.96 -11.31 -6.53
N LYS A 530 -37.67 -12.46 -6.67
CA LYS A 530 -38.56 -12.72 -7.82
C LYS A 530 -39.81 -11.83 -7.78
N THR A 531 -40.18 -11.31 -8.94
CA THR A 531 -41.37 -10.46 -9.14
C THR A 531 -42.68 -11.22 -8.84
N GLN A 532 -43.65 -10.61 -8.14
CA GLN A 532 -44.96 -11.16 -7.80
C GLN A 532 -46.05 -10.19 -8.29
N ARG A 533 -47.29 -10.68 -8.36
CA ARG A 533 -48.45 -9.79 -8.63
C ARG A 533 -48.86 -9.04 -7.35
N ARG A 534 -49.36 -7.80 -7.46
CA ARG A 534 -49.88 -7.00 -6.36
C ARG A 534 -50.92 -7.78 -5.55
N GLY A 535 -50.93 -7.58 -4.20
CA GLY A 535 -51.81 -8.28 -3.30
C GLY A 535 -51.37 -9.70 -2.94
N GLY A 536 -50.17 -10.12 -3.29
CA GLY A 536 -49.55 -11.35 -2.84
C GLY A 536 -49.20 -11.33 -1.33
N ARG A 537 -48.76 -12.48 -0.79
CA ARG A 537 -48.34 -12.61 0.63
C ARG A 537 -46.89 -12.20 0.88
N GLY A 538 -46.05 -12.09 -0.19
CA GLY A 538 -44.62 -11.81 -0.11
C GLY A 538 -43.79 -13.03 0.31
N VAL A 539 -42.46 -12.82 0.43
CA VAL A 539 -41.49 -13.81 0.89
C VAL A 539 -40.72 -13.25 2.09
N GLN A 540 -40.22 -14.14 2.95
CA GLN A 540 -39.39 -13.72 4.07
C GLN A 540 -38.05 -13.23 3.56
N GLY A 541 -37.76 -11.94 3.71
CA GLY A 541 -36.56 -11.28 3.24
C GLY A 541 -35.43 -11.23 4.25
N MET A 542 -35.76 -11.44 5.55
CA MET A 542 -34.77 -11.43 6.63
C MET A 542 -35.30 -12.13 7.87
N SER A 543 -34.41 -12.84 8.60
CA SER A 543 -34.72 -13.34 9.94
C SER A 543 -34.47 -12.21 10.94
N VAL A 544 -35.54 -11.70 11.55
CA VAL A 544 -35.50 -10.62 12.54
C VAL A 544 -35.93 -11.15 13.90
N HIS A 545 -35.38 -10.57 14.99
CA HIS A 545 -35.87 -10.79 16.32
C HIS A 545 -37.23 -10.08 16.51
N ASP A 546 -38.01 -10.44 17.49
CA ASP A 546 -39.37 -9.95 17.73
C ASP A 546 -39.52 -8.42 17.78
N ASP A 547 -38.40 -7.69 18.09
CA ASP A 547 -38.37 -6.23 18.21
C ASP A 547 -37.56 -5.50 17.10
N ASP A 548 -37.04 -6.23 16.08
CA ASP A 548 -36.27 -5.64 14.98
C ASP A 548 -37.04 -5.71 13.66
N PHE A 549 -36.83 -4.76 12.75
CA PHE A 549 -37.42 -4.76 11.40
C PHE A 549 -36.58 -3.96 10.45
N VAL A 550 -36.69 -4.23 9.14
CA VAL A 550 -35.95 -3.47 8.11
C VAL A 550 -36.52 -2.06 8.01
N GLU A 551 -35.68 -1.07 8.26
CA GLU A 551 -36.06 0.34 8.27
C GLU A 551 -35.69 1.02 6.94
N ASN A 552 -34.53 0.67 6.38
CA ASN A 552 -34.04 1.22 5.12
C ASN A 552 -33.70 0.11 4.14
N MET A 553 -34.03 0.35 2.88
CA MET A 553 -33.67 -0.47 1.74
C MET A 553 -33.28 0.45 0.58
N ILE A 554 -32.16 0.17 -0.09
CA ILE A 554 -31.65 0.92 -1.23
C ILE A 554 -31.12 -0.02 -2.29
N SER A 555 -31.43 0.27 -3.56
CA SER A 555 -30.77 -0.34 -4.72
C SER A 555 -29.62 0.58 -5.18
N CYS A 556 -28.47 0.00 -5.46
CA CYS A 556 -27.27 0.73 -5.88
C CYS A 556 -26.31 -0.20 -6.61
N SER A 557 -25.31 0.36 -7.28
CA SER A 557 -24.17 -0.40 -7.80
C SER A 557 -23.18 -0.74 -6.67
N THR A 558 -22.46 -1.85 -6.83
CA THR A 558 -21.32 -2.20 -5.93
C THR A 558 -20.28 -1.08 -5.82
N HIS A 559 -20.08 -0.29 -6.88
CA HIS A 559 -19.10 0.81 -6.96
C HIS A 559 -19.59 2.15 -6.40
N ASP A 560 -20.89 2.29 -6.14
CA ASP A 560 -21.46 3.52 -5.62
C ASP A 560 -20.92 3.87 -4.24
N SER A 561 -20.69 5.17 -4.01
CA SER A 561 -20.39 5.71 -2.69
C SER A 561 -21.66 5.86 -1.87
N LEU A 562 -21.77 5.13 -0.78
CA LEU A 562 -22.91 5.17 0.13
C LEU A 562 -22.65 6.15 1.26
N LEU A 563 -23.55 7.13 1.41
CA LEU A 563 -23.54 8.12 2.46
C LEU A 563 -24.55 7.74 3.53
N PHE A 564 -24.07 7.49 4.74
CA PHE A 564 -24.88 7.07 5.91
C PHE A 564 -25.09 8.27 6.82
N PHE A 565 -26.33 8.72 6.93
CA PHE A 565 -26.71 9.85 7.78
C PHE A 565 -27.28 9.37 9.11
N THR A 566 -26.75 9.89 10.22
CA THR A 566 -27.17 9.51 11.56
C THR A 566 -28.26 10.42 12.11
N ASN A 567 -28.96 9.93 13.12
CA ASN A 567 -29.92 10.73 13.91
C ASN A 567 -29.29 11.97 14.57
N THR A 568 -27.98 11.98 14.79
CA THR A 568 -27.23 13.12 15.36
C THR A 568 -26.84 14.15 14.29
N GLY A 569 -27.14 13.89 13.00
CA GLY A 569 -26.82 14.80 11.90
C GLY A 569 -25.39 14.69 11.41
N LYS A 570 -24.66 13.59 11.69
CA LYS A 570 -23.40 13.23 11.07
C LYS A 570 -23.61 12.38 9.81
N VAL A 571 -22.60 12.34 8.96
CA VAL A 571 -22.54 11.48 7.78
C VAL A 571 -21.24 10.67 7.80
N TYR A 572 -21.34 9.40 7.43
CA TYR A 572 -20.25 8.46 7.20
C TYR A 572 -20.31 7.98 5.75
N GLN A 573 -19.22 7.44 5.25
CA GLN A 573 -19.13 6.95 3.87
C GLN A 573 -18.56 5.53 3.87
N ALA A 574 -19.12 4.68 3.01
CA ALA A 574 -18.57 3.38 2.62
C ALA A 574 -18.93 3.12 1.16
N LYS A 575 -18.19 2.24 0.48
CA LYS A 575 -18.52 1.77 -0.86
C LYS A 575 -19.53 0.62 -0.80
N GLY A 576 -20.33 0.44 -1.86
CA GLY A 576 -21.35 -0.62 -1.92
C GLY A 576 -20.74 -2.03 -1.73
N TYR A 577 -19.57 -2.28 -2.30
CA TYR A 577 -18.85 -3.55 -2.18
C TYR A 577 -18.26 -3.82 -0.79
N GLU A 578 -18.07 -2.80 0.04
CA GLU A 578 -17.59 -2.99 1.43
C GLU A 578 -18.67 -3.61 2.33
N ILE A 579 -19.94 -3.59 1.90
CA ILE A 579 -21.04 -4.23 2.62
C ILE A 579 -21.02 -5.71 2.30
N PRO A 580 -20.88 -6.59 3.31
CA PRO A 580 -20.80 -8.03 3.07
C PRO A 580 -22.09 -8.58 2.48
N GLU A 581 -21.91 -9.53 1.55
CA GLU A 581 -23.00 -10.29 0.97
C GLU A 581 -23.46 -11.39 1.94
N TYR A 582 -24.77 -11.53 2.11
CA TYR A 582 -25.39 -12.55 2.94
C TYR A 582 -26.58 -13.17 2.21
N SER A 583 -26.94 -14.38 2.60
CA SER A 583 -28.16 -15.00 2.11
C SER A 583 -29.40 -14.20 2.51
N ARG A 584 -30.51 -14.39 1.76
CA ARG A 584 -31.76 -13.64 1.95
C ARG A 584 -32.30 -13.70 3.38
N THR A 585 -32.18 -14.83 4.06
CA THR A 585 -32.71 -15.04 5.43
C THR A 585 -31.72 -14.69 6.55
N ALA A 586 -30.43 -14.44 6.21
CA ALA A 586 -29.43 -14.10 7.21
C ALA A 586 -29.68 -12.73 7.84
N LYS A 587 -29.20 -12.54 9.07
CA LYS A 587 -29.36 -11.31 9.87
C LYS A 587 -28.48 -10.15 9.37
N GLY A 588 -27.34 -10.43 8.73
CA GLY A 588 -26.37 -9.42 8.30
C GLY A 588 -25.37 -9.02 9.40
N LEU A 589 -24.57 -8.00 9.10
CA LEU A 589 -23.50 -7.46 9.96
C LEU A 589 -23.99 -6.24 10.73
N PRO A 590 -23.67 -6.06 12.02
CA PRO A 590 -23.90 -4.78 12.70
C PRO A 590 -23.16 -3.64 12.01
N VAL A 591 -23.87 -2.55 11.68
CA VAL A 591 -23.29 -1.40 10.97
C VAL A 591 -22.15 -0.73 11.73
N ILE A 592 -22.14 -0.87 13.06
CA ILE A 592 -21.04 -0.39 13.92
C ILE A 592 -19.71 -1.11 13.64
N ASN A 593 -19.75 -2.31 13.05
CA ASN A 593 -18.55 -3.05 12.63
C ASN A 593 -18.02 -2.58 11.25
N LEU A 594 -18.87 -1.90 10.48
CA LEU A 594 -18.51 -1.33 9.19
C LEU A 594 -18.07 0.14 9.31
N LEU A 595 -18.82 0.92 10.11
CA LEU A 595 -18.63 2.35 10.26
C LEU A 595 -18.23 2.68 11.71
N ASN A 596 -17.31 3.64 11.90
CA ASN A 596 -16.90 4.13 13.21
C ASN A 596 -17.98 5.03 13.86
N ILE A 597 -19.20 4.49 14.04
CA ILE A 597 -20.32 5.18 14.68
C ILE A 597 -20.27 5.04 16.19
N ASP A 598 -20.70 6.09 16.88
CA ASP A 598 -20.89 6.07 18.34
C ASP A 598 -22.07 5.14 18.71
N SER A 599 -22.02 4.48 19.85
CA SER A 599 -23.07 3.58 20.32
C SER A 599 -24.46 4.25 20.48
N THR A 600 -24.49 5.56 20.59
CA THR A 600 -25.72 6.38 20.69
C THR A 600 -26.27 6.80 19.34
N GLU A 601 -25.52 6.65 18.27
CA GLU A 601 -25.89 7.05 16.91
C GLU A 601 -26.64 5.91 16.20
N LYS A 602 -27.71 6.30 15.47
CA LYS A 602 -28.49 5.39 14.60
C LYS A 602 -28.49 5.94 13.18
N ILE A 603 -28.38 5.06 12.19
CA ILE A 603 -28.50 5.45 10.79
C ILE A 603 -29.96 5.72 10.48
N GLN A 604 -30.26 6.90 9.95
CA GLN A 604 -31.61 7.36 9.58
C GLN A 604 -31.84 7.40 8.06
N ALA A 605 -30.80 7.60 7.28
CA ALA A 605 -30.89 7.62 5.84
C ALA A 605 -29.59 7.11 5.21
N ILE A 606 -29.75 6.39 4.11
CA ILE A 606 -28.66 5.94 3.25
C ILE A 606 -28.89 6.52 1.86
N ILE A 607 -27.84 7.05 1.24
CA ILE A 607 -27.90 7.58 -0.13
C ILE A 607 -26.76 6.96 -0.93
N SER A 608 -27.07 6.50 -2.14
CA SER A 608 -26.11 6.14 -3.14
C SER A 608 -25.72 7.37 -3.97
N VAL A 609 -24.43 7.56 -4.17
CA VAL A 609 -23.85 8.59 -5.05
C VAL A 609 -22.98 7.88 -6.07
N PRO A 610 -23.38 7.87 -7.35
CA PRO A 610 -22.60 7.28 -8.43
C PRO A 610 -21.23 7.96 -8.57
N GLU A 611 -20.20 7.20 -8.90
CA GLU A 611 -18.82 7.70 -9.00
C GLU A 611 -18.58 8.64 -10.18
N SER A 612 -19.32 8.48 -11.29
CA SER A 612 -19.13 9.16 -12.58
C SER A 612 -19.71 10.56 -12.68
N ASP A 613 -20.15 11.18 -11.57
CA ASP A 613 -20.94 12.39 -11.63
C ASP A 613 -20.12 13.67 -11.41
N GLU A 614 -19.75 14.34 -12.49
CA GLU A 614 -19.06 15.65 -12.49
C GLU A 614 -20.02 16.85 -12.42
N THR A 615 -21.33 16.64 -12.40
CA THR A 615 -22.31 17.72 -12.40
C THR A 615 -22.45 18.40 -11.03
N GLU A 616 -22.74 19.71 -10.98
CA GLU A 616 -22.99 20.42 -9.73
C GLU A 616 -24.33 19.95 -9.13
N ARG A 617 -24.28 19.06 -8.14
CA ARG A 617 -25.44 18.50 -7.45
C ARG A 617 -25.49 18.96 -6.01
N PHE A 618 -26.69 18.83 -5.40
CA PHE A 618 -26.95 19.20 -4.03
C PHE A 618 -27.52 18.01 -3.24
N LEU A 619 -27.27 18.00 -1.96
CA LEU A 619 -27.99 17.17 -0.98
C LEU A 619 -29.10 17.99 -0.37
N PHE A 620 -30.33 17.49 -0.50
CA PHE A 620 -31.50 18.11 0.07
C PHE A 620 -31.99 17.30 1.29
N PHE A 621 -31.99 17.92 2.46
CA PHE A 621 -32.28 17.32 3.76
C PHE A 621 -33.68 17.68 4.21
N THR A 622 -34.37 16.72 4.85
CA THR A 622 -35.66 16.96 5.50
C THR A 622 -35.71 16.29 6.85
N THR A 623 -36.19 17.02 7.86
CA THR A 623 -36.36 16.54 9.24
C THR A 623 -37.81 16.22 9.58
N LEU A 624 -38.00 15.47 10.66
CA LEU A 624 -39.31 15.03 11.17
C LEU A 624 -40.25 16.24 11.42
N ARG A 625 -39.72 17.35 11.93
CA ARG A 625 -40.46 18.60 12.21
C ARG A 625 -40.59 19.51 10.98
N GLY A 626 -40.23 19.00 9.78
CA GLY A 626 -40.41 19.72 8.51
C GLY A 626 -39.41 20.85 8.26
N THR A 627 -38.25 20.81 8.90
CA THR A 627 -37.12 21.64 8.53
C THR A 627 -36.46 21.08 7.27
N VAL A 628 -36.09 21.93 6.33
CA VAL A 628 -35.39 21.54 5.09
C VAL A 628 -34.09 22.32 4.94
N LYS A 629 -33.11 21.69 4.25
CA LYS A 629 -31.80 22.28 4.02
C LYS A 629 -31.23 21.78 2.69
N ARG A 630 -30.49 22.64 1.97
CA ARG A 630 -29.79 22.31 0.75
C ARG A 630 -28.30 22.57 0.92
N VAL A 631 -27.45 21.60 0.58
CA VAL A 631 -25.99 21.68 0.68
C VAL A 631 -25.37 21.15 -0.62
N LYS A 632 -24.27 21.72 -1.08
CA LYS A 632 -23.56 21.20 -2.27
C LYS A 632 -22.99 19.80 -1.98
N LEU A 633 -23.14 18.87 -2.92
CA LEU A 633 -22.60 17.52 -2.80
C LEU A 633 -21.06 17.54 -2.69
N SER A 634 -20.42 18.49 -3.36
CA SER A 634 -18.97 18.71 -3.30
C SER A 634 -18.41 18.99 -1.89
N ASP A 635 -19.25 19.50 -0.98
CA ASP A 635 -18.87 19.70 0.41
C ASP A 635 -18.66 18.39 1.19
N PHE A 636 -19.05 17.24 0.62
CA PHE A 636 -18.98 15.90 1.21
C PHE A 636 -17.96 14.98 0.52
N LYS A 637 -17.08 15.47 -0.36
CA LYS A 637 -16.05 14.67 -1.04
C LYS A 637 -15.04 14.01 -0.10
N ASN A 638 -14.76 14.64 1.06
CA ASN A 638 -13.76 14.15 2.01
C ASN A 638 -14.39 13.91 3.38
N ILE A 639 -14.97 12.74 3.56
CA ILE A 639 -15.56 12.30 4.83
C ILE A 639 -14.50 11.47 5.59
N ARG A 640 -14.14 11.92 6.79
CA ARG A 640 -13.20 11.18 7.64
C ARG A 640 -13.87 9.95 8.25
N THR A 641 -13.08 8.96 8.65
CA THR A 641 -13.57 7.71 9.27
C THR A 641 -14.39 7.94 10.57
N ASN A 642 -14.15 9.04 11.27
CA ASN A 642 -14.92 9.44 12.46
C ASN A 642 -16.19 10.25 12.14
N GLY A 643 -16.59 10.29 10.87
CA GLY A 643 -17.77 11.01 10.38
C GLY A 643 -17.59 12.53 10.26
N LEU A 644 -18.55 13.15 9.58
CA LEU A 644 -18.59 14.57 9.30
C LEU A 644 -19.96 15.13 9.66
N ARG A 645 -20.04 16.31 10.29
CA ARG A 645 -21.34 16.95 10.58
C ARG A 645 -22.00 17.42 9.28
N ALA A 646 -23.20 16.92 8.99
CA ALA A 646 -23.97 17.23 7.78
C ALA A 646 -25.09 18.29 8.04
N ILE A 647 -25.70 18.25 9.19
CA ILE A 647 -26.76 19.19 9.61
C ILE A 647 -26.70 19.40 11.12
N GLN A 648 -27.06 20.60 11.59
CA GLN A 648 -27.31 20.86 13.00
C GLN A 648 -28.81 20.71 13.28
N LEU A 649 -29.17 19.65 13.98
CA LEU A 649 -30.56 19.39 14.37
C LEU A 649 -30.96 20.32 15.55
N ARG A 650 -32.27 20.66 15.62
CA ARG A 650 -32.87 21.32 16.80
C ARG A 650 -33.22 20.30 17.85
N GLU A 651 -33.48 20.72 19.09
CA GLU A 651 -34.00 19.87 20.14
C GLU A 651 -35.29 19.14 19.65
N ASP A 652 -35.42 17.88 19.93
CA ASP A 652 -36.56 17.00 19.55
C ASP A 652 -36.84 16.87 18.04
N ASP A 653 -35.88 17.18 17.18
CA ASP A 653 -35.99 16.96 15.73
C ASP A 653 -35.04 15.86 15.27
N GLN A 654 -35.41 15.11 14.25
CA GLN A 654 -34.66 14.02 13.67
C GLN A 654 -34.58 14.17 12.17
N LEU A 655 -33.44 13.78 11.61
CA LEU A 655 -33.28 13.66 10.15
C LEU A 655 -34.08 12.44 9.68
N ILE A 656 -34.93 12.58 8.66
CA ILE A 656 -35.73 11.46 8.13
C ILE A 656 -35.34 11.09 6.70
N ARG A 657 -34.97 12.07 5.87
CA ARG A 657 -34.65 11.82 4.46
C ARG A 657 -33.61 12.80 3.93
N VAL A 658 -32.79 12.28 3.06
CA VAL A 658 -31.87 13.06 2.22
C VAL A 658 -31.99 12.56 0.80
N VAL A 659 -31.96 13.45 -0.20
CA VAL A 659 -31.95 13.09 -1.64
C VAL A 659 -30.93 13.95 -2.35
N VAL A 660 -30.43 13.43 -3.48
CA VAL A 660 -29.54 14.17 -4.38
C VAL A 660 -30.39 14.96 -5.37
N THR A 661 -30.15 16.27 -5.52
CA THR A 661 -30.93 17.15 -6.41
C THR A 661 -30.02 17.89 -7.40
N SER A 662 -30.60 18.33 -8.53
CA SER A 662 -29.91 19.06 -9.59
C SER A 662 -29.71 20.56 -9.31
N GLY A 663 -30.40 21.11 -8.31
CA GLY A 663 -30.43 22.57 -8.04
C GLY A 663 -31.68 23.26 -8.58
N GLN A 664 -32.44 22.60 -9.46
CA GLN A 664 -33.64 23.13 -10.13
C GLN A 664 -34.87 22.24 -9.95
N ASP A 665 -34.83 21.29 -9.03
CA ASP A 665 -35.88 20.29 -8.87
C ASP A 665 -37.10 20.78 -8.08
N GLY A 666 -38.24 20.23 -8.39
CA GLY A 666 -39.43 20.31 -7.53
C GLY A 666 -39.26 19.34 -6.34
N ILE A 667 -39.60 19.78 -5.13
CA ILE A 667 -39.58 18.97 -3.93
C ILE A 667 -41.00 18.73 -3.45
N ILE A 668 -41.30 17.47 -3.10
CA ILE A 668 -42.54 17.07 -2.46
C ILE A 668 -42.23 16.52 -1.06
N LEU A 669 -42.97 17.02 -0.04
CA LEU A 669 -42.92 16.52 1.33
C LEU A 669 -44.27 15.90 1.69
N GLY A 670 -44.28 14.66 2.18
CA GLY A 670 -45.47 14.00 2.66
C GLY A 670 -45.60 14.01 4.20
N THR A 671 -46.79 14.16 4.74
CA THR A 671 -47.03 14.14 6.17
C THR A 671 -47.88 12.93 6.63
N TYR A 672 -47.74 12.53 7.87
CA TYR A 672 -48.38 11.36 8.47
C TYR A 672 -49.91 11.39 8.29
N HIS A 673 -50.54 12.56 8.39
CA HIS A 673 -51.97 12.77 8.19
C HIS A 673 -52.40 12.90 6.70
N GLY A 674 -51.52 12.47 5.76
CA GLY A 674 -51.85 12.35 4.35
C GLY A 674 -51.92 13.68 3.58
N ASN A 675 -51.20 14.68 3.99
CA ASN A 675 -51.00 15.92 3.26
C ASN A 675 -49.64 15.92 2.52
N ALA A 676 -49.54 16.71 1.45
CA ALA A 676 -48.28 16.94 0.74
C ALA A 676 -48.05 18.42 0.51
N VAL A 677 -46.80 18.89 0.66
CA VAL A 677 -46.34 20.22 0.31
C VAL A 677 -45.36 20.13 -0.82
N THR A 678 -45.52 20.97 -1.83
CA THR A 678 -44.68 21.01 -3.04
C THR A 678 -44.10 22.39 -3.24
N PHE A 679 -42.83 22.50 -3.50
CA PHE A 679 -42.13 23.76 -3.81
C PHE A 679 -40.86 23.50 -4.61
N HIS A 680 -40.39 24.55 -5.28
CA HIS A 680 -39.12 24.47 -6.02
C HIS A 680 -37.94 24.56 -5.06
N GLU A 681 -36.89 23.73 -5.22
CA GLU A 681 -35.75 23.69 -4.30
C GLU A 681 -34.95 25.00 -4.22
N GLU A 682 -34.99 25.84 -5.28
CA GLU A 682 -34.40 27.19 -5.28
C GLU A 682 -34.94 28.09 -4.17
N LYS A 683 -36.14 27.81 -3.65
CA LYS A 683 -36.73 28.52 -2.52
C LYS A 683 -35.96 28.24 -1.22
N VAL A 684 -35.06 27.23 -1.25
CA VAL A 684 -34.13 26.90 -0.17
C VAL A 684 -32.73 27.24 -0.64
N ARG A 685 -32.17 28.35 -0.13
CA ARG A 685 -30.78 28.71 -0.47
C ARG A 685 -29.79 27.61 -0.08
N ALA A 686 -28.75 27.44 -0.86
CA ALA A 686 -27.63 26.57 -0.48
C ALA A 686 -26.98 27.09 0.82
N MET A 687 -26.68 26.18 1.74
CA MET A 687 -26.15 26.50 3.09
C MET A 687 -24.99 25.59 3.41
N GLY A 688 -24.07 26.08 4.25
CA GLY A 688 -22.96 25.25 4.75
C GLY A 688 -23.41 24.08 5.65
N ARG A 689 -22.58 23.07 5.79
CA ARG A 689 -22.87 21.80 6.51
C ARG A 689 -23.41 21.99 7.92
N THR A 690 -22.92 22.96 8.68
CA THR A 690 -23.29 23.19 10.08
C THR A 690 -24.59 23.99 10.28
N ALA A 691 -25.26 24.43 9.20
CA ALA A 691 -26.52 25.15 9.32
C ALA A 691 -27.69 24.24 9.74
N ALA A 692 -28.67 24.79 10.46
CA ALA A 692 -29.84 24.06 10.93
C ALA A 692 -30.97 23.92 9.88
N GLY A 693 -30.93 24.71 8.80
CA GLY A 693 -31.97 24.73 7.75
C GLY A 693 -33.09 25.73 7.96
N VAL A 694 -34.13 25.64 7.14
CA VAL A 694 -35.28 26.56 7.10
C VAL A 694 -36.61 25.77 7.11
N ARG A 695 -37.72 26.38 7.46
CA ARG A 695 -39.03 25.74 7.49
C ARG A 695 -39.49 25.35 6.07
N GLY A 696 -39.74 24.03 5.84
CA GLY A 696 -40.24 23.47 4.58
C GLY A 696 -41.77 23.33 4.60
N VAL A 697 -42.35 22.92 5.71
CA VAL A 697 -43.79 22.71 5.89
C VAL A 697 -44.26 23.27 7.25
N SER A 698 -45.52 23.71 7.35
CA SER A 698 -46.17 24.06 8.61
C SER A 698 -47.03 22.86 9.03
N LEU A 699 -46.56 22.12 10.01
CA LEU A 699 -47.25 20.96 10.59
C LEU A 699 -48.30 21.39 11.61
N ARG A 700 -49.30 20.56 11.83
CA ARG A 700 -50.21 20.58 12.97
C ARG A 700 -49.54 19.92 14.19
N ASP A 701 -50.07 20.09 15.39
CA ASP A 701 -49.38 19.69 16.61
C ASP A 701 -49.08 18.16 16.70
N ASP A 702 -49.91 17.32 16.08
CA ASP A 702 -49.79 15.87 16.05
C ASP A 702 -49.32 15.28 14.71
N ASP A 703 -48.90 16.16 13.73
CA ASP A 703 -48.46 15.74 12.41
C ASP A 703 -46.95 15.84 12.30
N TYR A 704 -46.36 14.99 11.45
CA TYR A 704 -44.92 14.98 11.16
C TYR A 704 -44.67 14.58 9.72
N VAL A 705 -43.50 14.88 9.21
CA VAL A 705 -43.09 14.51 7.87
C VAL A 705 -42.65 13.05 7.85
N ILE A 706 -43.15 12.27 6.87
CA ILE A 706 -42.86 10.83 6.73
C ILE A 706 -42.00 10.52 5.52
N GLY A 707 -41.87 11.45 4.58
CA GLY A 707 -41.13 11.23 3.33
C GLY A 707 -40.93 12.50 2.55
N MET A 708 -39.92 12.47 1.70
CA MET A 708 -39.58 13.52 0.77
C MET A 708 -39.06 12.89 -0.51
N ASP A 709 -39.39 13.48 -1.65
CA ASP A 709 -38.82 13.07 -2.95
C ASP A 709 -38.79 14.22 -3.94
N ILE A 710 -38.15 13.99 -5.10
CA ILE A 710 -38.07 14.91 -6.21
C ILE A 710 -39.34 14.78 -7.07
N LEU A 711 -39.97 15.88 -7.39
CA LEU A 711 -41.17 15.94 -8.22
C LEU A 711 -40.84 16.52 -9.59
N THR A 712 -40.82 15.68 -10.61
CA THR A 712 -40.70 16.08 -12.02
C THR A 712 -41.99 15.79 -12.79
N PRO A 713 -42.26 16.45 -13.91
CA PRO A 713 -43.50 16.25 -14.68
C PRO A 713 -43.73 14.83 -15.19
N GLU A 714 -42.63 14.08 -15.39
CA GLU A 714 -42.64 12.71 -15.95
C GLU A 714 -42.90 11.66 -14.88
N ARG A 715 -42.80 12.03 -13.59
CA ARG A 715 -42.96 11.10 -12.47
C ARG A 715 -44.36 11.20 -11.87
N GLU A 716 -44.79 10.13 -11.25
CA GLU A 716 -46.03 10.03 -10.48
C GLU A 716 -45.73 9.91 -9.00
N VAL A 717 -46.61 10.50 -8.20
CA VAL A 717 -46.47 10.43 -6.73
C VAL A 717 -47.08 9.12 -6.21
N LEU A 718 -46.26 8.21 -5.74
CA LEU A 718 -46.64 6.98 -5.08
C LEU A 718 -46.80 7.22 -3.58
N VAL A 719 -47.89 6.83 -3.01
CA VAL A 719 -48.16 6.87 -1.57
C VAL A 719 -48.58 5.50 -1.05
N VAL A 720 -48.04 5.13 0.12
CA VAL A 720 -48.32 3.84 0.76
C VAL A 720 -48.73 4.10 2.22
N SER A 721 -49.82 3.49 2.66
CA SER A 721 -50.30 3.59 4.03
C SER A 721 -49.95 2.36 4.88
N GLU A 722 -50.03 2.52 6.19
CA GLU A 722 -49.68 1.54 7.20
C GLU A 722 -50.31 0.16 6.97
N LYS A 723 -51.59 0.14 6.53
CA LYS A 723 -52.33 -1.11 6.31
C LYS A 723 -52.18 -1.66 4.87
N GLY A 724 -51.13 -1.27 4.13
CA GLY A 724 -50.80 -1.83 2.83
C GLY A 724 -51.68 -1.36 1.67
N TYR A 725 -52.34 -0.22 1.78
CA TYR A 725 -53.03 0.45 0.69
C TYR A 725 -52.15 1.53 0.09
N GLY A 726 -52.23 1.70 -1.22
CA GLY A 726 -51.45 2.73 -1.90
C GLY A 726 -52.04 3.11 -3.25
N LYS A 727 -51.49 4.11 -3.87
CA LYS A 727 -51.86 4.61 -5.20
C LYS A 727 -50.78 5.42 -5.82
N ARG A 728 -50.82 5.58 -7.14
CA ARG A 728 -50.06 6.58 -7.92
C ARG A 728 -50.96 7.77 -8.24
N THR A 729 -50.40 8.97 -8.28
CA THR A 729 -51.09 10.20 -8.64
C THR A 729 -50.20 11.01 -9.54
N ALA A 730 -50.67 11.51 -10.66
CA ALA A 730 -49.88 12.32 -11.60
C ALA A 730 -49.27 13.56 -10.93
N ALA A 731 -48.00 13.86 -11.26
CA ALA A 731 -47.32 15.06 -10.75
C ALA A 731 -48.08 16.36 -11.04
N SER A 732 -48.79 16.41 -12.16
CA SER A 732 -49.62 17.60 -12.59
C SER A 732 -50.71 17.97 -11.57
N GLU A 733 -51.13 17.04 -10.72
CA GLU A 733 -52.07 17.35 -9.63
C GLU A 733 -51.47 18.11 -8.46
N TYR A 734 -50.12 18.23 -8.41
CA TYR A 734 -49.36 18.89 -7.35
C TYR A 734 -48.72 20.17 -7.86
N ALA A 735 -49.42 21.28 -7.76
CA ALA A 735 -48.85 22.59 -8.16
C ALA A 735 -47.71 23.00 -7.22
N LEU A 736 -46.54 23.36 -7.79
CA LEU A 736 -45.43 23.92 -7.03
C LEU A 736 -45.80 25.26 -6.40
N LYS A 737 -45.72 25.34 -5.07
CA LYS A 737 -46.09 26.56 -4.31
C LYS A 737 -44.88 27.07 -3.52
N GLY A 738 -45.07 28.01 -2.61
CA GLY A 738 -44.05 28.46 -1.66
C GLY A 738 -43.81 27.43 -0.55
N ARG A 739 -42.56 27.32 -0.02
CA ARG A 739 -42.25 26.53 1.15
C ARG A 739 -42.96 27.03 2.39
N GLY A 740 -43.14 26.18 3.40
CA GLY A 740 -43.77 26.56 4.68
C GLY A 740 -45.30 26.57 4.68
N GLY A 741 -45.94 26.09 3.59
CA GLY A 741 -47.41 25.92 3.55
C GLY A 741 -47.90 24.75 4.39
N LYS A 742 -49.25 24.66 4.56
CA LYS A 742 -49.93 23.54 5.27
C LYS A 742 -50.12 22.30 4.39
N GLY A 743 -49.84 22.42 3.06
CA GLY A 743 -49.98 21.32 2.10
C GLY A 743 -51.39 21.13 1.55
N VAL A 744 -51.52 20.16 0.64
CA VAL A 744 -52.76 19.68 0.04
C VAL A 744 -52.94 18.21 0.34
N LYS A 745 -54.18 17.71 0.38
CA LYS A 745 -54.43 16.29 0.66
C LYS A 745 -53.88 15.41 -0.46
N THR A 746 -53.05 14.41 -0.12
CA THR A 746 -52.47 13.44 -1.05
C THR A 746 -53.05 12.05 -0.89
N LEU A 747 -53.54 11.69 0.32
CA LEU A 747 -54.21 10.45 0.61
C LEU A 747 -55.41 10.71 1.57
N ARG A 748 -56.56 10.14 1.29
CA ARG A 748 -57.69 10.16 2.24
C ARG A 748 -57.46 9.04 3.29
N ILE A 749 -57.15 9.43 4.49
CA ILE A 749 -56.93 8.51 5.61
C ILE A 749 -58.26 8.10 6.21
N THR A 750 -58.43 6.82 6.48
CA THR A 750 -59.59 6.20 7.13
C THR A 750 -59.11 5.03 7.99
N GLU A 751 -59.93 4.50 8.87
CA GLU A 751 -59.61 3.30 9.67
C GLU A 751 -59.22 2.08 8.82
N LYS A 752 -59.70 2.03 7.55
CA LYS A 752 -59.41 0.93 6.61
C LYS A 752 -58.00 0.91 6.10
N ASN A 753 -57.42 2.07 5.77
CA ASN A 753 -56.07 2.17 5.18
C ASN A 753 -55.01 2.62 6.17
N GLY A 754 -55.36 3.25 7.29
CA GLY A 754 -54.39 3.80 8.25
C GLY A 754 -53.65 5.03 7.77
N PRO A 755 -52.75 5.58 8.60
CA PRO A 755 -51.95 6.75 8.26
C PRO A 755 -50.97 6.49 7.12
N LEU A 756 -50.40 7.56 6.57
CA LEU A 756 -49.40 7.50 5.51
C LEU A 756 -48.03 7.12 6.09
N VAL A 757 -47.38 6.12 5.53
CA VAL A 757 -46.06 5.63 5.97
C VAL A 757 -44.98 5.98 4.97
N CYS A 758 -45.28 5.95 3.67
CA CYS A 758 -44.27 6.21 2.64
C CYS A 758 -44.83 7.09 1.51
N LEU A 759 -44.01 8.01 1.03
CA LEU A 759 -44.21 8.84 -0.16
C LEU A 759 -42.96 8.78 -1.01
N ARG A 760 -43.11 8.43 -2.27
CA ARG A 760 -42.04 8.37 -3.31
C ARG A 760 -42.56 8.90 -4.63
N THR A 761 -41.65 9.12 -5.58
CA THR A 761 -41.99 9.39 -6.98
C THR A 761 -41.51 8.22 -7.84
N VAL A 762 -42.31 7.80 -8.80
CA VAL A 762 -42.04 6.67 -9.72
C VAL A 762 -42.36 7.05 -11.17
N THR A 763 -41.67 6.41 -12.12
CA THR A 763 -41.99 6.56 -13.57
C THR A 763 -43.05 5.56 -14.04
N GLY A 764 -43.21 4.46 -13.33
CA GLY A 764 -44.11 3.35 -13.69
C GLY A 764 -43.40 2.19 -14.35
N GLU A 765 -42.15 2.34 -14.71
CA GLU A 765 -41.30 1.28 -15.29
C GLU A 765 -40.49 0.49 -14.24
N GLU A 766 -40.35 1.07 -13.06
CA GLU A 766 -39.60 0.47 -11.97
C GLU A 766 -40.38 -0.63 -11.23
N ASP A 767 -39.67 -1.45 -10.50
CA ASP A 767 -40.24 -2.41 -9.54
C ASP A 767 -40.30 -1.79 -8.13
N LEU A 768 -41.37 -2.17 -7.40
CA LEU A 768 -41.60 -1.75 -6.04
C LEU A 768 -41.33 -2.92 -5.10
N MET A 769 -40.54 -2.72 -4.06
CA MET A 769 -40.33 -3.66 -2.98
C MET A 769 -40.93 -3.08 -1.71
N ILE A 770 -42.05 -3.64 -1.25
CA ILE A 770 -42.71 -3.25 0.02
C ILE A 770 -42.35 -4.25 1.09
N MET A 771 -42.04 -3.76 2.25
CA MET A 771 -41.64 -4.55 3.39
C MET A 771 -42.52 -4.26 4.62
N THR A 772 -42.73 -5.32 5.43
CA THR A 772 -43.46 -5.21 6.71
C THR A 772 -42.49 -5.21 7.89
N ASN A 773 -43.00 -4.75 9.06
CA ASN A 773 -42.31 -4.85 10.34
C ASN A 773 -41.97 -6.31 10.75
N LYS A 774 -42.59 -7.33 10.13
CA LYS A 774 -42.29 -8.76 10.34
C LYS A 774 -41.30 -9.36 9.33
N GLY A 775 -40.61 -8.50 8.51
CA GLY A 775 -39.59 -8.92 7.56
C GLY A 775 -40.13 -9.58 6.27
N VAL A 776 -41.44 -9.51 6.02
CA VAL A 776 -42.02 -10.01 4.77
C VAL A 776 -41.90 -8.96 3.70
N ILE A 777 -41.36 -9.37 2.53
CA ILE A 777 -41.14 -8.52 1.37
C ILE A 777 -42.01 -8.98 0.20
N ILE A 778 -42.58 -8.03 -0.53
CA ILE A 778 -43.23 -8.27 -1.84
C ILE A 778 -42.60 -7.37 -2.88
N ARG A 779 -42.24 -7.92 -4.07
CA ARG A 779 -41.79 -7.20 -5.27
C ARG A 779 -42.87 -7.28 -6.36
N PHE A 780 -43.24 -6.17 -6.97
CA PHE A 780 -44.18 -6.08 -8.09
C PHE A 780 -43.93 -4.79 -8.88
N HIS A 781 -44.49 -4.73 -10.10
CA HIS A 781 -44.28 -3.58 -10.95
C HIS A 781 -45.07 -2.34 -10.49
N ALA A 782 -44.42 -1.16 -10.59
CA ALA A 782 -45.08 0.09 -10.26
C ALA A 782 -46.32 0.34 -11.10
N SER A 783 -46.34 -0.10 -12.36
CA SER A 783 -47.53 -0.04 -13.24
C SER A 783 -48.74 -0.81 -12.76
N ASP A 784 -48.56 -1.82 -11.90
CA ASP A 784 -49.67 -2.58 -11.28
C ASP A 784 -50.45 -1.75 -10.27
N VAL A 785 -49.91 -0.66 -9.77
CA VAL A 785 -50.58 0.21 -8.82
C VAL A 785 -51.44 1.22 -9.61
N SER A 786 -52.76 1.24 -9.28
CA SER A 786 -53.69 2.11 -9.95
C SER A 786 -53.38 3.60 -9.81
N GLN A 787 -53.40 4.34 -10.94
CA GLN A 787 -53.30 5.79 -10.95
C GLN A 787 -54.66 6.38 -10.59
N THR A 788 -54.72 7.24 -9.56
CA THR A 788 -55.98 7.86 -9.06
C THR A 788 -55.69 9.28 -8.56
N GLY A 789 -56.73 10.11 -8.49
CA GLY A 789 -56.65 11.48 -7.97
C GLY A 789 -56.26 11.57 -6.49
N ARG A 790 -55.73 12.71 -6.06
CA ARG A 790 -55.22 12.97 -4.70
C ARG A 790 -56.10 12.57 -3.56
N GLY A 791 -57.47 12.74 -3.67
CA GLY A 791 -58.44 12.47 -2.65
C GLY A 791 -58.86 10.98 -2.49
N ALA A 792 -58.34 10.05 -3.32
CA ALA A 792 -58.71 8.65 -3.29
C ALA A 792 -58.07 7.90 -2.13
N LEU A 793 -58.72 6.79 -1.75
CA LEU A 793 -58.25 5.87 -0.66
C LEU A 793 -57.07 4.98 -1.07
N GLY A 794 -56.86 4.82 -2.36
CA GLY A 794 -55.86 3.86 -2.89
C GLY A 794 -56.43 2.42 -2.99
N VAL A 795 -55.60 1.52 -3.56
CA VAL A 795 -55.86 0.08 -3.72
C VAL A 795 -55.01 -0.72 -2.77
N ARG A 796 -55.40 -1.96 -2.50
CA ARG A 796 -54.57 -2.86 -1.68
C ARG A 796 -53.35 -3.33 -2.50
N MET A 797 -52.17 -3.00 -2.02
CA MET A 797 -50.89 -3.37 -2.62
C MET A 797 -50.33 -4.66 -2.03
N MET A 798 -50.52 -4.88 -0.70
CA MET A 798 -50.06 -6.05 0.00
C MET A 798 -51.13 -6.56 0.97
N ARG A 799 -51.25 -7.88 1.14
CA ARG A 799 -52.03 -8.47 2.19
C ARG A 799 -51.18 -8.63 3.45
N LEU A 800 -51.64 -8.03 4.54
CA LEU A 800 -50.94 -8.08 5.82
C LEU A 800 -51.57 -9.13 6.72
N ASP A 801 -50.72 -9.86 7.45
CA ASP A 801 -51.16 -10.72 8.53
C ASP A 801 -51.60 -9.89 9.75
N GLN A 802 -52.22 -10.54 10.76
CA GLN A 802 -52.60 -9.86 12.01
C GLN A 802 -51.39 -9.16 12.63
N ASP A 803 -51.55 -7.89 13.01
CA ASP A 803 -50.53 -7.00 13.61
C ASP A 803 -49.28 -6.68 12.74
N ALA A 804 -49.31 -7.04 11.45
CA ALA A 804 -48.27 -6.58 10.52
C ALA A 804 -48.62 -5.20 9.95
N ILE A 805 -47.64 -4.34 9.87
CA ILE A 805 -47.73 -3.02 9.26
C ILE A 805 -46.63 -2.84 8.19
N VAL A 806 -46.90 -2.02 7.19
CA VAL A 806 -45.87 -1.64 6.24
C VAL A 806 -44.84 -0.76 6.93
N SER A 807 -43.56 -1.11 6.82
CA SER A 807 -42.44 -0.39 7.43
C SER A 807 -41.61 0.42 6.44
N SER A 808 -41.35 -0.12 5.23
CA SER A 808 -40.55 0.57 4.23
C SER A 808 -40.92 0.21 2.79
N LEU A 809 -40.44 1.03 1.83
CA LEU A 809 -40.60 0.87 0.41
C LEU A 809 -39.25 1.19 -0.27
N ALA A 810 -38.76 0.30 -1.12
CA ALA A 810 -37.69 0.55 -2.07
C ALA A 810 -38.22 0.53 -3.51
N ILE A 811 -37.55 1.30 -4.34
CA ILE A 811 -37.71 1.33 -5.79
C ILE A 811 -36.45 0.69 -6.37
N VAL A 812 -36.62 -0.27 -7.28
CA VAL A 812 -35.53 -0.98 -7.95
C VAL A 812 -35.77 -0.92 -9.46
N ASP A 813 -34.69 -0.84 -10.23
CA ASP A 813 -34.78 -0.87 -11.68
C ASP A 813 -35.24 -2.25 -12.15
N ARG A 814 -35.95 -2.28 -13.25
CA ARG A 814 -36.45 -3.51 -13.86
C ARG A 814 -35.30 -4.25 -14.53
N GLU A 815 -35.06 -5.51 -14.17
CA GLU A 815 -34.24 -6.41 -14.95
C GLU A 815 -34.99 -6.76 -16.24
N GLU A 816 -34.41 -6.56 -17.42
CA GLU A 816 -34.89 -7.11 -18.68
C GLU A 816 -34.81 -8.65 -18.54
N GLU A 817 -35.98 -9.30 -18.41
CA GLU A 817 -36.05 -10.75 -18.58
C GLU A 817 -35.57 -11.04 -20.01
N ALA A 818 -34.39 -11.65 -20.17
CA ALA A 818 -34.03 -12.29 -21.42
C ALA A 818 -35.17 -13.27 -21.73
N GLU A 819 -35.92 -13.02 -22.83
CA GLU A 819 -36.92 -13.95 -23.34
C GLU A 819 -36.25 -15.30 -23.59
N GLU A 820 -36.32 -16.21 -22.61
CA GLU A 820 -36.13 -17.62 -22.83
C GLU A 820 -37.30 -18.07 -23.72
N THR A 821 -37.05 -18.02 -25.02
CA THR A 821 -37.84 -18.81 -25.99
C THR A 821 -37.69 -20.29 -25.58
N VAL A 822 -38.63 -20.77 -24.78
CA VAL A 822 -38.80 -22.18 -24.46
C VAL A 822 -39.20 -22.89 -25.75
N THR A 823 -38.22 -23.38 -26.49
CA THR A 823 -38.42 -24.49 -27.43
C THR A 823 -38.48 -25.78 -26.60
N SER A 824 -39.70 -26.17 -26.23
CA SER A 824 -40.03 -27.42 -25.63
C SER A 824 -39.81 -28.58 -26.61
N SER A 825 -38.57 -29.03 -26.85
CA SER A 825 -38.29 -30.26 -27.63
C SER A 825 -36.92 -30.91 -27.39
N GLU A 826 -36.07 -30.41 -26.47
CA GLU A 826 -34.75 -31.03 -26.23
C GLU A 826 -34.51 -31.61 -24.81
N GLU A 827 -35.33 -31.32 -23.84
CA GLU A 827 -35.15 -31.87 -22.48
C GLU A 827 -35.49 -33.36 -22.31
N THR A 828 -36.21 -33.95 -23.23
CA THR A 828 -36.58 -35.40 -23.15
C THR A 828 -35.46 -36.31 -23.69
N VAL A 829 -34.60 -35.83 -24.57
CA VAL A 829 -33.53 -36.63 -25.17
C VAL A 829 -32.23 -36.65 -24.35
N VAL A 830 -31.98 -35.62 -23.54
CA VAL A 830 -30.78 -35.57 -22.69
C VAL A 830 -30.94 -36.40 -21.41
N SER A 831 -32.15 -36.52 -20.88
CA SER A 831 -32.46 -37.35 -19.71
C SER A 831 -32.31 -38.85 -19.97
N GLU A 832 -32.65 -39.32 -21.15
CA GLU A 832 -32.53 -40.75 -21.52
C GLU A 832 -31.08 -41.18 -21.77
N LYS A 833 -30.26 -40.31 -22.39
CA LYS A 833 -28.86 -40.61 -22.64
C LYS A 833 -27.97 -40.62 -21.39
N VAL A 834 -28.31 -39.78 -20.38
CA VAL A 834 -27.60 -39.78 -19.09
C VAL A 834 -27.94 -40.99 -18.25
N THR A 835 -29.18 -41.49 -18.32
CA THR A 835 -29.60 -42.68 -17.60
C THR A 835 -29.01 -43.97 -18.22
N GLU A 836 -28.87 -44.02 -19.56
CA GLU A 836 -28.29 -45.18 -20.28
C GLU A 836 -26.76 -45.24 -20.04
N ASN A 837 -26.08 -44.12 -19.98
CA ASN A 837 -24.63 -44.07 -19.68
C ASN A 837 -24.32 -44.42 -18.21
N LEU A 838 -25.20 -44.10 -17.26
CA LEU A 838 -25.04 -44.50 -15.85
C LEU A 838 -25.31 -45.98 -15.63
N GLN A 839 -26.19 -46.59 -16.41
CA GLN A 839 -26.45 -48.04 -16.35
C GLN A 839 -25.32 -48.84 -16.99
N ASN A 840 -24.72 -48.39 -18.08
CA ASN A 840 -23.57 -49.04 -18.71
C ASN A 840 -22.31 -48.93 -17.83
N PHE A 841 -22.09 -47.82 -17.14
CA PHE A 841 -20.95 -47.64 -16.21
C PHE A 841 -21.10 -48.48 -14.92
N ALA A 842 -22.34 -48.73 -14.49
CA ALA A 842 -22.59 -49.63 -13.36
C ALA A 842 -22.43 -51.13 -13.74
N GLN A 843 -22.62 -51.52 -14.99
CA GLN A 843 -22.43 -52.87 -15.48
C GLN A 843 -20.92 -53.18 -15.71
N GLU A 844 -20.12 -52.22 -16.20
CA GLU A 844 -18.67 -52.37 -16.30
C GLU A 844 -17.97 -52.55 -14.94
N LEU A 845 -18.50 -51.93 -13.86
CA LEU A 845 -17.95 -52.10 -12.51
C LEU A 845 -18.30 -53.41 -11.82
N VAL A 846 -19.25 -54.18 -12.36
CA VAL A 846 -19.62 -55.50 -11.84
C VAL A 846 -18.80 -56.58 -12.55
N ASP A 847 -18.45 -56.39 -13.83
CA ASP A 847 -17.66 -57.34 -14.60
C ASP A 847 -16.13 -57.29 -14.34
N GLU A 848 -15.63 -56.28 -13.59
CA GLU A 848 -14.23 -56.24 -13.13
C GLU A 848 -14.02 -56.85 -11.72
N GLN A 849 -15.05 -57.41 -11.11
CA GLN A 849 -14.97 -58.08 -9.77
C GLN A 849 -15.29 -59.57 -9.80
N GLU A 850 -15.46 -60.23 -10.97
CA GLU A 850 -15.32 -61.65 -11.18
C GLU A 850 -14.06 -61.98 -11.99
#